data_5689975931a78076c3a5aa5e5c583c4c
#
_entry.id   5689975931a78076c3a5aa5e5c583c4c
#
_cell.length_a   1.000
_cell.length_b   1.000
_cell.length_c   1.000
_cell.angle_alpha   90.00
_cell.angle_beta   90.00
_cell.angle_gamma   90.00
#
_symmetry.space_group_name_H-M   'P 1'
#
loop_
_entity.id
_entity.type
_entity.pdbx_description
1 polymer ?
#
loop_
_entity_poly.entity_id
_entity_poly.type
_entity_poly.pdbx_seq_one_letter_code
_entity_poly.pdbx_strand_id
1 'polypeptide(L)'
;MPFKDTTPALSELIREAKQEFYELCRQSLPGIEEARSFGNRIAGIIGDFFSTMKSRYPWAVIGVGGLGRGELSFLSDIDVLFLYRSGLEKTFHEFIQTFTYSLWDVGVEIGHNTLSLTGAIVLAKENFSVFTSHITSKFIAGDLGLYSEWRQRLRRLVGSKGKRVFLQELKKYLRSRLDRYGDSSYLLEPHVKEGIGGLRDVHIVRWICWVIYGTTDYESLPDDVLSRDEKLWLIEAENFLWQVRLQLHAMRGRRQDQIYFTDLEKLVASALGEFIGAYSSLEHRRNPSQVYKNTHLDDKDKKQSEGDIRETVEAFMRNYYQHTSRIRRISTFLFERFKYMVMEKTADERRFFAYIPKGEPVADGLFLLEGNHIRFANPSDIAKRPSIMMALFREAALRGSHFHHRTGQIIRAHLPFLTDDVRCDAGVIEHFFEILLNSNHAFNVLKMMMETGFLQTFIPEFQHVRYRVQYDAYHLYTVDEHLLRTVRELHLIETSPDPSVERMKAPDIIRRLTHSQHKCLFLAALLHDIGKGHGKNHAERGAAVSDAICERLGIHVEERELVKFLIRHHLVLAETALKRDLSDEKPIVRCATVVEDVDRLDMLYLLTIADSKATGPSAWNTWRASLLRELYGKVRRVLSGRDWQTDVGQRIKAVQSRVLELFREKMALSETDEVGRITAWCETLSHRYLLSQPPEAIVEHYFMEKQLSEISASSEYKDALKSALVVRTEPVLSFEGGARQDLSEQSDKGGDIWQVTVATYDRPGLFALITGVLWCCGVNILSADIFTRSSGIALDVLLVNQLPDPLRTEELWDRFKRDMERSLQDRSYLDQLIQNRVSSYRLRRTIPPVRPDRVVIDEESSDFYTIVEVYTWDRPGVLYAIADELFRLELSIQLAKITTPGAQVADVFYVTTLDGSKLMNPEFHEHVRERILARLVEIPSN
;
A
#
# COMPACT_ATOMS: atom_id res chain seq x y z
N MET A 1 53.62 -13.60 -19.91
CA MET A 1 52.68 -12.99 -18.97
C MET A 1 52.68 -11.45 -19.11
N PRO A 2 52.02 -10.87 -20.11
CA PRO A 2 51.98 -9.38 -20.29
C PRO A 2 50.80 -8.69 -19.58
N PHE A 3 49.98 -9.38 -18.77
CA PHE A 3 48.66 -8.88 -18.30
C PHE A 3 48.62 -8.47 -16.83
N LYS A 4 49.69 -8.68 -16.05
CA LYS A 4 49.69 -8.31 -14.62
C LYS A 4 49.75 -6.78 -14.36
N ASP A 5 50.24 -5.99 -15.33
CA ASP A 5 50.42 -4.53 -15.15
C ASP A 5 49.25 -3.67 -15.58
N THR A 6 48.26 -4.20 -16.38
CA THR A 6 47.09 -3.46 -16.83
C THR A 6 45.84 -3.63 -15.94
N THR A 7 45.81 -4.65 -15.11
CA THR A 7 44.68 -5.03 -14.29
C THR A 7 44.42 -4.06 -13.12
N PRO A 8 45.46 -3.60 -12.38
CA PRO A 8 45.27 -2.59 -11.33
C PRO A 8 44.76 -1.26 -11.89
N ALA A 9 45.19 -0.88 -13.11
CA ALA A 9 44.78 0.36 -13.74
C ALA A 9 43.29 0.37 -14.12
N LEU A 10 42.72 -0.75 -14.61
CA LEU A 10 41.32 -0.85 -14.99
C LEU A 10 40.38 -0.68 -13.78
N SER A 11 40.65 -1.44 -12.74
CA SER A 11 39.86 -1.41 -11.51
C SER A 11 39.92 -0.04 -10.82
N GLU A 12 41.09 0.58 -10.82
CA GLU A 12 41.31 1.92 -10.27
C GLU A 12 40.55 2.97 -11.04
N LEU A 13 40.64 3.00 -12.37
CA LEU A 13 39.93 3.95 -13.22
C LEU A 13 38.41 3.86 -13.06
N ILE A 14 37.84 2.66 -12.95
CA ILE A 14 36.40 2.46 -12.72
C ILE A 14 36.01 2.92 -11.31
N ARG A 15 36.83 2.64 -10.30
CA ARG A 15 36.61 3.10 -8.92
C ARG A 15 36.65 4.62 -8.82
N GLU A 16 37.64 5.26 -9.43
CA GLU A 16 37.73 6.72 -9.48
C GLU A 16 36.53 7.34 -10.19
N ALA A 17 36.16 6.81 -11.37
CA ALA A 17 34.98 7.31 -12.09
C ALA A 17 33.70 7.18 -11.26
N LYS A 18 33.52 6.07 -10.53
CA LYS A 18 32.37 5.86 -9.61
C LYS A 18 32.39 6.85 -8.45
N GLN A 19 33.55 7.09 -7.85
CA GLN A 19 33.69 8.00 -6.72
C GLN A 19 33.42 9.44 -7.15
N GLU A 20 33.98 9.87 -8.25
CA GLU A 20 33.73 11.23 -8.80
C GLU A 20 32.23 11.45 -9.08
N PHE A 21 31.59 10.48 -9.69
CA PHE A 21 30.14 10.58 -9.97
C PHE A 21 29.30 10.55 -8.69
N TYR A 22 29.69 9.76 -7.68
CA TYR A 22 29.07 9.77 -6.36
C TYR A 22 29.17 11.15 -5.70
N GLU A 23 30.37 11.77 -5.69
CA GLU A 23 30.55 13.13 -5.12
C GLU A 23 29.74 14.18 -5.88
N LEU A 24 29.64 14.07 -7.20
CA LEU A 24 28.77 14.93 -8.01
C LEU A 24 27.31 14.80 -7.55
N CYS A 25 26.83 13.57 -7.33
CA CYS A 25 25.46 13.31 -6.86
C CYS A 25 25.20 13.86 -5.44
N ARG A 26 26.23 13.98 -4.62
CA ARG A 26 26.12 14.57 -3.27
C ARG A 26 26.09 16.10 -3.27
N GLN A 27 26.76 16.73 -4.23
CA GLN A 27 26.97 18.19 -4.28
C GLN A 27 25.97 18.90 -5.20
N SER A 28 25.31 18.16 -6.10
CA SER A 28 24.42 18.74 -7.10
C SER A 28 23.25 17.79 -7.40
N LEU A 29 22.42 18.19 -8.36
CA LEU A 29 21.27 17.42 -8.83
C LEU A 29 21.50 16.91 -10.27
N PRO A 30 22.40 15.92 -10.49
CA PRO A 30 22.65 15.37 -11.80
C PRO A 30 21.42 14.60 -12.31
N GLY A 31 21.19 14.66 -13.62
CA GLY A 31 20.09 13.98 -14.29
C GLY A 31 20.58 12.91 -15.27
N ILE A 32 19.80 12.71 -16.33
CA ILE A 32 20.07 11.66 -17.32
C ILE A 32 21.33 11.96 -18.14
N GLU A 33 21.67 13.23 -18.42
CA GLU A 33 22.84 13.57 -19.22
C GLU A 33 24.15 13.22 -18.49
N GLU A 34 24.23 13.49 -17.19
CA GLU A 34 25.35 13.10 -16.36
C GLU A 34 25.45 11.58 -16.20
N ALA A 35 24.30 10.88 -16.07
CA ALA A 35 24.25 9.42 -16.07
C ALA A 35 24.73 8.83 -17.42
N ARG A 36 24.43 9.50 -18.54
CA ARG A 36 24.93 9.12 -19.87
C ARG A 36 26.42 9.42 -20.02
N SER A 37 26.88 10.56 -19.54
CA SER A 37 28.31 10.91 -19.54
C SER A 37 29.11 9.88 -18.73
N PHE A 38 28.65 9.52 -17.55
CA PHE A 38 29.26 8.47 -16.73
C PHE A 38 29.25 7.12 -17.43
N GLY A 39 28.12 6.69 -18.00
CA GLY A 39 28.00 5.44 -18.75
C GLY A 39 28.93 5.38 -19.97
N ASN A 40 29.10 6.51 -20.68
CA ASN A 40 30.03 6.62 -21.79
C ASN A 40 31.49 6.54 -21.33
N ARG A 41 31.84 7.15 -20.18
CA ARG A 41 33.17 7.04 -19.58
C ARG A 41 33.52 5.60 -19.21
N ILE A 42 32.58 4.88 -18.58
CA ILE A 42 32.75 3.46 -18.25
C ILE A 42 32.93 2.63 -19.52
N ALA A 43 32.13 2.87 -20.56
CA ALA A 43 32.28 2.18 -21.84
C ALA A 43 33.66 2.48 -22.52
N GLY A 44 34.14 3.71 -22.41
CA GLY A 44 35.48 4.11 -22.86
C GLY A 44 36.60 3.33 -22.15
N ILE A 45 36.57 3.31 -20.80
CA ILE A 45 37.56 2.58 -19.98
C ILE A 45 37.59 1.08 -20.37
N ILE A 46 36.41 0.47 -20.54
CA ILE A 46 36.30 -0.92 -21.03
C ILE A 46 36.88 -1.07 -22.44
N GLY A 47 36.54 -0.14 -23.33
CA GLY A 47 37.05 -0.12 -24.72
C GLY A 47 38.56 -0.05 -24.79
N ASP A 48 39.18 0.84 -24.00
CA ASP A 48 40.64 1.02 -23.94
C ASP A 48 41.32 -0.26 -23.41
N PHE A 49 40.74 -0.89 -22.39
CA PHE A 49 41.24 -2.17 -21.89
C PHE A 49 41.27 -3.25 -22.99
N PHE A 50 40.17 -3.41 -23.73
CA PHE A 50 40.05 -4.41 -24.80
C PHE A 50 40.78 -4.01 -26.08
N SER A 51 41.11 -2.76 -26.32
CA SER A 51 41.83 -2.29 -27.49
C SER A 51 43.25 -2.88 -27.61
N THR A 52 43.84 -3.23 -26.49
CA THR A 52 45.19 -3.85 -26.41
C THR A 52 45.19 -5.34 -26.83
N MET A 53 44.02 -5.96 -26.96
CA MET A 53 43.87 -7.36 -27.28
C MET A 53 44.03 -7.64 -28.77
N LYS A 54 44.98 -8.50 -29.13
CA LYS A 54 45.15 -8.99 -30.50
C LYS A 54 44.59 -10.43 -30.60
N SER A 55 43.64 -10.64 -31.52
CA SER A 55 43.09 -11.97 -31.81
C SER A 55 43.08 -12.22 -33.30
N ARG A 56 43.28 -13.49 -33.71
CA ARG A 56 43.20 -13.95 -35.09
C ARG A 56 41.74 -14.01 -35.59
N TYR A 57 40.79 -14.24 -34.68
CA TYR A 57 39.40 -14.41 -35.02
C TYR A 57 38.57 -13.16 -34.62
N PRO A 58 37.49 -12.85 -35.38
CA PRO A 58 36.64 -11.71 -35.07
C PRO A 58 35.90 -11.88 -33.73
N TRP A 59 35.99 -10.87 -32.89
CA TRP A 59 35.29 -10.75 -31.61
C TRP A 59 34.79 -9.32 -31.44
N ALA A 60 33.77 -9.14 -30.57
CA ALA A 60 33.26 -7.81 -30.21
C ALA A 60 32.86 -7.78 -28.75
N VAL A 61 33.12 -6.67 -28.08
CA VAL A 61 32.62 -6.30 -26.76
C VAL A 61 31.47 -5.34 -26.91
N ILE A 62 30.34 -5.67 -26.37
CA ILE A 62 29.09 -4.96 -26.58
C ILE A 62 28.48 -4.64 -25.22
N GLY A 63 28.25 -3.37 -24.90
CA GLY A 63 27.45 -2.96 -23.77
C GLY A 63 25.96 -3.27 -24.04
N VAL A 64 25.30 -3.90 -23.07
CA VAL A 64 23.86 -4.18 -23.12
C VAL A 64 23.17 -3.61 -21.87
N GLY A 65 21.85 -3.68 -21.78
CA GLY A 65 21.14 -3.18 -20.62
C GLY A 65 21.39 -1.68 -20.35
N GLY A 66 21.80 -1.35 -19.14
CA GLY A 66 22.15 0.01 -18.71
C GLY A 66 23.34 0.58 -19.47
N LEU A 67 24.42 -0.18 -19.58
CA LEU A 67 25.62 0.21 -20.32
C LEU A 67 25.34 0.39 -21.81
N GLY A 68 24.48 -0.44 -22.39
CA GLY A 68 24.06 -0.35 -23.79
C GLY A 68 23.29 0.94 -24.10
N ARG A 69 22.50 1.44 -23.17
CA ARG A 69 21.83 2.76 -23.26
C ARG A 69 22.78 3.92 -22.93
N GLY A 70 23.94 3.62 -22.33
CA GLY A 70 24.82 4.62 -21.73
C GLY A 70 24.30 5.19 -20.40
N GLU A 71 23.25 4.62 -19.83
CA GLU A 71 22.53 5.16 -18.67
C GLU A 71 22.90 4.36 -17.42
N LEU A 72 23.90 4.81 -16.68
CA LEU A 72 24.40 4.17 -15.47
C LEU A 72 24.33 5.09 -14.24
N SER A 73 23.95 4.54 -13.11
CA SER A 73 24.27 5.08 -11.79
C SER A 73 25.63 4.52 -11.33
N PHE A 74 26.30 5.19 -10.40
CA PHE A 74 27.55 4.71 -9.79
C PHE A 74 27.37 3.38 -9.03
N LEU A 75 26.14 2.96 -8.73
CA LEU A 75 25.78 1.66 -8.14
C LEU A 75 25.19 0.66 -9.14
N SER A 76 25.13 1.00 -10.42
CA SER A 76 24.61 0.10 -11.45
C SER A 76 25.58 -1.04 -11.74
N ASP A 77 25.00 -2.20 -12.04
CA ASP A 77 25.69 -3.34 -12.66
C ASP A 77 26.21 -2.94 -14.06
N ILE A 78 27.31 -3.53 -14.46
CA ILE A 78 27.88 -3.37 -15.79
C ILE A 78 27.54 -4.62 -16.60
N ASP A 79 26.62 -4.48 -17.57
CA ASP A 79 26.18 -5.58 -18.44
C ASP A 79 26.94 -5.60 -19.77
N VAL A 80 27.66 -6.71 -20.04
CA VAL A 80 28.50 -6.85 -21.24
C VAL A 80 28.21 -8.16 -21.98
N LEU A 81 28.09 -8.09 -23.29
CA LEU A 81 28.07 -9.26 -24.17
C LEU A 81 29.40 -9.38 -24.91
N PHE A 82 30.11 -10.46 -24.70
CA PHE A 82 31.29 -10.86 -25.47
C PHE A 82 30.84 -11.75 -26.64
N LEU A 83 30.93 -11.19 -27.84
CA LEU A 83 30.48 -11.84 -29.07
C LEU A 83 31.67 -12.38 -29.89
N TYR A 84 31.56 -13.60 -30.41
CA TYR A 84 32.54 -14.16 -31.29
C TYR A 84 31.90 -14.91 -32.48
N ARG A 85 32.64 -15.06 -33.61
CA ARG A 85 32.08 -15.67 -34.82
C ARG A 85 32.26 -17.20 -34.84
N SER A 86 33.44 -17.71 -34.56
CA SER A 86 33.80 -19.13 -34.57
C SER A 86 35.03 -19.36 -33.71
N GLY A 87 35.08 -20.46 -32.94
CA GLY A 87 36.20 -20.81 -32.10
C GLY A 87 36.60 -19.75 -31.10
N LEU A 88 36.45 -19.98 -29.83
CA LEU A 88 36.93 -19.09 -28.80
C LEU A 88 38.42 -19.34 -28.59
N GLU A 89 39.27 -18.37 -28.93
CA GLU A 89 40.71 -18.49 -28.62
C GLU A 89 40.88 -18.51 -27.10
N LYS A 90 41.78 -19.37 -26.62
CA LYS A 90 42.15 -19.49 -25.21
C LYS A 90 42.52 -18.11 -24.62
N THR A 91 43.26 -17.33 -25.41
CA THR A 91 43.69 -15.98 -25.04
C THR A 91 42.50 -15.05 -24.80
N PHE A 92 41.43 -15.11 -25.60
CA PHE A 92 40.20 -14.30 -25.40
C PHE A 92 39.45 -14.69 -24.15
N HIS A 93 39.36 -15.98 -23.86
CA HIS A 93 38.77 -16.49 -22.66
C HIS A 93 39.53 -16.04 -21.39
N GLU A 94 40.86 -16.15 -21.40
CA GLU A 94 41.73 -15.68 -20.33
C GLU A 94 41.60 -14.16 -20.12
N PHE A 95 41.44 -13.40 -21.21
CA PHE A 95 41.25 -11.95 -21.14
C PHE A 95 39.89 -11.55 -20.51
N ILE A 96 38.81 -12.26 -20.86
CA ILE A 96 37.47 -12.05 -20.26
C ILE A 96 37.50 -12.41 -18.77
N GLN A 97 38.17 -13.52 -18.39
CA GLN A 97 38.32 -13.91 -16.99
C GLN A 97 39.10 -12.85 -16.20
N THR A 98 40.20 -12.36 -16.72
CA THR A 98 41.02 -11.31 -16.11
C THR A 98 40.17 -10.03 -15.91
N PHE A 99 39.46 -9.62 -16.94
CA PHE A 99 38.54 -8.46 -16.86
C PHE A 99 37.48 -8.66 -15.77
N THR A 100 36.82 -9.80 -15.74
CA THR A 100 35.73 -10.08 -14.79
C THR A 100 36.23 -10.12 -13.36
N TYR A 101 37.37 -10.81 -13.10
CA TYR A 101 37.95 -10.89 -11.76
C TYR A 101 38.45 -9.54 -11.27
N SER A 102 39.06 -8.71 -12.14
CA SER A 102 39.48 -7.35 -11.76
C SER A 102 38.35 -6.45 -11.29
N LEU A 103 37.16 -6.61 -11.88
CA LEU A 103 35.98 -5.86 -11.48
C LEU A 103 35.37 -6.38 -10.18
N TRP A 104 35.35 -7.71 -9.98
CA TRP A 104 34.89 -8.30 -8.72
C TRP A 104 35.76 -7.92 -7.55
N ASP A 105 37.08 -7.87 -7.72
CA ASP A 105 38.04 -7.49 -6.68
C ASP A 105 37.81 -6.06 -6.14
N VAL A 106 37.19 -5.17 -6.92
CA VAL A 106 36.83 -3.80 -6.51
C VAL A 106 35.33 -3.64 -6.19
N GLY A 107 34.60 -4.75 -6.03
CA GLY A 107 33.19 -4.74 -5.68
C GLY A 107 32.26 -4.20 -6.76
N VAL A 108 32.66 -4.28 -8.03
CA VAL A 108 31.80 -3.92 -9.17
C VAL A 108 31.02 -5.15 -9.63
N GLU A 109 29.68 -5.08 -9.53
CA GLU A 109 28.83 -6.14 -10.10
C GLU A 109 28.87 -6.10 -11.64
N ILE A 110 29.22 -7.23 -12.24
CA ILE A 110 29.24 -7.40 -13.69
C ILE A 110 28.34 -8.54 -14.14
N GLY A 111 27.37 -8.22 -15.01
CA GLY A 111 26.61 -9.21 -15.77
C GLY A 111 27.31 -9.45 -17.11
N HIS A 112 27.72 -10.68 -17.41
CA HIS A 112 28.32 -10.97 -18.71
C HIS A 112 27.84 -12.27 -19.34
N ASN A 113 27.76 -12.25 -20.65
CA ASN A 113 27.55 -13.44 -21.50
C ASN A 113 28.65 -13.51 -22.56
N THR A 114 29.19 -14.70 -22.76
CA THR A 114 30.15 -14.97 -23.81
C THR A 114 29.52 -15.93 -24.81
N LEU A 115 29.12 -15.43 -25.98
CA LEU A 115 28.29 -16.15 -26.93
C LEU A 115 28.82 -16.08 -28.35
N SER A 116 28.65 -17.17 -29.09
CA SER A 116 28.80 -17.10 -30.55
C SER A 116 27.70 -16.26 -31.17
N LEU A 117 27.92 -15.74 -32.36
CA LEU A 117 26.94 -14.97 -33.12
C LEU A 117 25.58 -15.69 -33.22
N THR A 118 25.61 -17.01 -33.48
CA THR A 118 24.37 -17.82 -33.52
C THR A 118 23.78 -18.02 -32.14
N GLY A 119 24.60 -18.32 -31.13
CA GLY A 119 24.16 -18.50 -29.75
C GLY A 119 23.47 -17.26 -29.18
N ALA A 120 24.01 -16.07 -29.46
CA ALA A 120 23.40 -14.81 -29.03
C ALA A 120 22.03 -14.56 -29.67
N ILE A 121 21.79 -14.96 -30.90
CA ILE A 121 20.50 -14.88 -31.58
C ILE A 121 19.50 -15.90 -31.05
N VAL A 122 19.94 -17.13 -30.75
CA VAL A 122 19.10 -18.18 -30.15
C VAL A 122 18.65 -17.75 -28.77
N LEU A 123 19.57 -17.31 -27.91
CA LEU A 123 19.26 -16.85 -26.58
C LEU A 123 18.29 -15.65 -26.58
N ALA A 124 18.51 -14.69 -27.49
CA ALA A 124 17.59 -13.55 -27.65
C ALA A 124 16.19 -13.97 -28.11
N LYS A 125 16.06 -15.06 -28.89
CA LYS A 125 14.77 -15.59 -29.33
C LYS A 125 14.01 -16.29 -28.20
N GLU A 126 14.73 -16.96 -27.29
CA GLU A 126 14.15 -17.75 -26.21
C GLU A 126 13.89 -16.95 -24.93
N ASN A 127 14.63 -15.86 -24.72
CA ASN A 127 14.55 -15.08 -23.49
C ASN A 127 14.22 -13.61 -23.79
N PHE A 128 13.01 -13.18 -23.39
CA PHE A 128 12.49 -11.83 -23.59
C PHE A 128 13.37 -10.75 -22.93
N SER A 129 13.88 -11.02 -21.71
CA SER A 129 14.73 -10.06 -20.99
C SER A 129 16.07 -9.84 -21.73
N VAL A 130 16.67 -10.93 -22.24
CA VAL A 130 17.88 -10.86 -23.07
C VAL A 130 17.60 -10.11 -24.37
N PHE A 131 16.49 -10.45 -25.05
CA PHE A 131 16.13 -9.74 -26.28
C PHE A 131 16.00 -8.24 -26.06
N THR A 132 15.29 -7.80 -25.02
CA THR A 132 15.07 -6.39 -24.72
C THR A 132 16.35 -5.66 -24.30
N SER A 133 17.27 -6.34 -23.58
CA SER A 133 18.59 -5.77 -23.27
C SER A 133 19.46 -5.60 -24.52
N HIS A 134 19.35 -6.52 -25.49
CA HIS A 134 20.08 -6.47 -26.77
C HIS A 134 19.55 -5.39 -27.72
N ILE A 135 18.26 -5.02 -27.64
CA ILE A 135 17.70 -3.90 -28.42
C ILE A 135 18.51 -2.62 -28.21
N THR A 136 18.84 -2.31 -26.97
CA THR A 136 19.55 -1.08 -26.56
C THR A 136 21.05 -1.31 -26.40
N SER A 137 21.67 -2.02 -27.35
CA SER A 137 23.10 -2.36 -27.29
C SER A 137 23.99 -1.27 -27.88
N LYS A 138 25.22 -1.16 -27.36
CA LYS A 138 26.26 -0.23 -27.82
C LYS A 138 27.56 -1.01 -28.09
N PHE A 139 28.16 -0.76 -29.26
CA PHE A 139 29.49 -1.27 -29.55
C PHE A 139 30.52 -0.59 -28.65
N ILE A 140 31.42 -1.39 -28.06
CA ILE A 140 32.49 -0.90 -27.17
C ILE A 140 33.85 -1.13 -27.83
N ALA A 141 34.18 -2.36 -28.20
CA ALA A 141 35.49 -2.69 -28.80
C ALA A 141 35.41 -3.92 -29.69
N GLY A 142 36.43 -4.14 -30.56
CA GLY A 142 36.61 -5.30 -31.41
C GLY A 142 36.14 -5.09 -32.85
N ASP A 143 35.51 -6.12 -33.43
CA ASP A 143 35.08 -6.12 -34.83
C ASP A 143 33.69 -5.52 -35.03
N LEU A 144 33.63 -4.31 -35.57
CA LEU A 144 32.39 -3.58 -35.87
C LEU A 144 31.53 -4.30 -36.94
N GLY A 145 32.15 -5.08 -37.84
CA GLY A 145 31.44 -5.89 -38.83
C GLY A 145 30.66 -7.00 -38.18
N LEU A 146 31.27 -7.69 -37.22
CA LEU A 146 30.58 -8.71 -36.41
C LEU A 146 29.41 -8.14 -35.62
N TYR A 147 29.59 -6.96 -34.98
CA TYR A 147 28.51 -6.25 -34.29
C TYR A 147 27.38 -5.90 -35.24
N SER A 148 27.73 -5.35 -36.45
CA SER A 148 26.73 -4.91 -37.45
C SER A 148 25.92 -6.12 -37.95
N GLU A 149 26.58 -7.27 -38.22
CA GLU A 149 25.92 -8.50 -38.64
C GLU A 149 24.98 -9.02 -37.56
N TRP A 150 25.43 -9.02 -36.30
CA TRP A 150 24.60 -9.44 -35.17
C TRP A 150 23.36 -8.53 -35.04
N ARG A 151 23.50 -7.21 -35.15
CA ARG A 151 22.37 -6.25 -35.11
C ARG A 151 21.37 -6.52 -36.23
N GLN A 152 21.85 -6.83 -37.45
CA GLN A 152 20.97 -7.18 -38.57
C GLN A 152 20.20 -8.48 -38.32
N ARG A 153 20.88 -9.51 -37.80
CA ARG A 153 20.22 -10.78 -37.45
C ARG A 153 19.18 -10.59 -36.34
N LEU A 154 19.50 -9.80 -35.31
CA LEU A 154 18.56 -9.45 -34.25
C LEU A 154 17.33 -8.73 -34.84
N ARG A 155 17.52 -7.80 -35.77
CA ARG A 155 16.43 -7.08 -36.44
C ARG A 155 15.51 -8.02 -37.23
N ARG A 156 16.05 -9.06 -37.85
CA ARG A 156 15.27 -10.05 -38.60
C ARG A 156 14.33 -10.87 -37.69
N LEU A 157 14.61 -10.98 -36.39
CA LEU A 157 13.71 -11.68 -35.44
C LEU A 157 12.34 -11.00 -35.33
N VAL A 158 12.26 -9.70 -35.55
CA VAL A 158 11.02 -8.90 -35.46
C VAL A 158 10.30 -8.72 -36.80
N GLY A 159 10.40 -9.67 -37.72
CA GLY A 159 9.48 -9.76 -38.87
C GLY A 159 8.03 -9.97 -38.40
N SER A 160 7.06 -10.05 -39.33
CA SER A 160 5.62 -10.05 -39.02
C SER A 160 5.19 -11.10 -37.96
N LYS A 161 5.78 -12.30 -37.99
CA LYS A 161 5.59 -13.34 -36.95
C LYS A 161 6.26 -12.94 -35.64
N GLY A 162 7.46 -12.35 -35.68
CA GLY A 162 8.22 -11.90 -34.52
C GLY A 162 7.54 -10.78 -33.75
N LYS A 163 6.89 -9.84 -34.42
CA LYS A 163 6.11 -8.77 -33.80
C LYS A 163 4.97 -9.32 -32.92
N ARG A 164 4.33 -10.44 -33.36
CA ARG A 164 3.28 -11.12 -32.55
C ARG A 164 3.84 -11.79 -31.31
N VAL A 165 4.97 -12.50 -31.46
CA VAL A 165 5.66 -13.12 -30.32
C VAL A 165 6.09 -12.05 -29.32
N PHE A 166 6.71 -10.96 -29.81
CA PHE A 166 7.09 -9.83 -28.97
C PHE A 166 5.91 -9.24 -28.21
N LEU A 167 4.76 -9.03 -28.86
CA LEU A 167 3.56 -8.54 -28.22
C LEU A 167 3.04 -9.48 -27.11
N GLN A 168 3.08 -10.78 -27.34
CA GLN A 168 2.64 -11.78 -26.34
C GLN A 168 3.57 -11.76 -25.12
N GLU A 169 4.88 -11.76 -25.32
CA GLU A 169 5.87 -11.72 -24.24
C GLU A 169 5.82 -10.37 -23.48
N LEU A 170 5.64 -9.26 -24.20
CA LEU A 170 5.47 -7.95 -23.56
C LEU A 170 4.21 -7.91 -22.67
N LYS A 171 3.10 -8.55 -23.09
CA LYS A 171 1.88 -8.65 -22.26
C LYS A 171 2.12 -9.44 -20.97
N LYS A 172 2.83 -10.58 -21.07
CA LYS A 172 3.19 -11.39 -19.89
C LYS A 172 4.09 -10.59 -18.94
N TYR A 173 5.10 -9.93 -19.50
CA TYR A 173 6.01 -9.09 -18.74
C TYR A 173 5.29 -7.96 -18.00
N LEU A 174 4.37 -7.26 -18.67
CA LEU A 174 3.57 -6.19 -18.06
C LEU A 174 2.70 -6.72 -16.92
N ARG A 175 2.03 -7.88 -17.08
CA ARG A 175 1.24 -8.49 -16.00
C ARG A 175 2.10 -8.83 -14.78
N SER A 176 3.21 -9.56 -14.98
CA SER A 176 4.12 -9.92 -13.88
C SER A 176 4.69 -8.69 -13.16
N ARG A 177 4.87 -7.57 -13.87
CA ARG A 177 5.31 -6.30 -13.28
C ARG A 177 4.23 -5.66 -12.42
N LEU A 178 2.97 -5.68 -12.88
CA LEU A 178 1.81 -5.20 -12.10
C LEU A 178 1.66 -5.98 -10.78
N ASP A 179 1.81 -7.30 -10.84
CA ASP A 179 1.70 -8.17 -9.66
C ASP A 179 2.78 -7.87 -8.59
N ARG A 180 3.98 -7.44 -9.03
CA ARG A 180 5.11 -7.16 -8.13
C ARG A 180 5.18 -5.74 -7.60
N TYR A 181 4.83 -4.76 -8.42
CA TYR A 181 5.07 -3.33 -8.14
C TYR A 181 3.79 -2.51 -8.04
N GLY A 182 2.62 -3.16 -8.08
CA GLY A 182 1.31 -2.54 -7.97
C GLY A 182 0.71 -2.07 -9.30
N ASP A 183 -0.57 -1.78 -9.28
CA ASP A 183 -1.43 -1.47 -10.43
C ASP A 183 -1.67 0.03 -10.65
N SER A 184 -1.03 0.88 -9.85
CA SER A 184 -1.23 2.33 -9.90
C SER A 184 0.10 3.10 -9.99
N SER A 185 0.09 4.20 -10.72
CA SER A 185 1.17 5.21 -10.68
C SER A 185 1.07 6.14 -9.47
N TYR A 186 0.01 6.02 -8.67
CA TYR A 186 -0.30 6.87 -7.51
C TYR A 186 -0.07 6.17 -6.18
N LEU A 187 0.89 5.23 -6.14
CA LEU A 187 1.34 4.59 -4.91
C LEU A 187 2.12 5.60 -4.05
N LEU A 188 1.92 5.56 -2.75
CA LEU A 188 2.62 6.45 -1.81
C LEU A 188 4.11 6.13 -1.67
N GLU A 189 4.47 4.86 -1.82
CA GLU A 189 5.86 4.41 -1.86
C GLU A 189 6.17 3.81 -3.24
N PRO A 190 6.39 4.65 -4.27
CA PRO A 190 6.55 4.17 -5.63
C PRO A 190 7.95 3.65 -5.91
N HIS A 191 8.06 2.72 -6.87
CA HIS A 191 9.34 2.24 -7.36
C HIS A 191 9.75 2.99 -8.63
N VAL A 192 10.75 3.87 -8.54
CA VAL A 192 11.19 4.81 -9.59
C VAL A 192 11.49 4.14 -10.94
N LYS A 193 12.04 2.92 -10.91
CA LYS A 193 12.41 2.18 -12.11
C LYS A 193 11.31 1.27 -12.63
N GLU A 194 10.77 0.39 -11.77
CA GLU A 194 9.85 -0.68 -12.20
C GLU A 194 8.38 -0.35 -11.93
N GLY A 195 8.04 0.66 -11.12
CA GLY A 195 6.68 1.13 -10.90
C GLY A 195 6.02 1.65 -12.17
N ILE A 196 4.70 1.71 -12.20
CA ILE A 196 3.94 2.22 -13.34
C ILE A 196 4.27 3.70 -13.58
N GLY A 197 4.61 4.05 -14.82
CA GLY A 197 5.09 5.38 -15.18
C GLY A 197 6.56 5.63 -14.81
N GLY A 198 7.28 4.61 -14.29
CA GLY A 198 8.70 4.69 -13.98
C GLY A 198 9.60 4.54 -15.22
N LEU A 199 10.92 4.52 -15.01
CA LEU A 199 11.92 4.43 -16.09
C LEU A 199 11.73 3.21 -17.00
N ARG A 200 11.16 2.12 -16.49
CA ARG A 200 10.86 0.93 -17.28
C ARG A 200 9.81 1.19 -18.38
N ASP A 201 8.85 2.07 -18.11
CA ASP A 201 7.86 2.42 -19.12
C ASP A 201 8.48 3.24 -20.25
N VAL A 202 9.49 4.08 -19.98
CA VAL A 202 10.31 4.74 -21.00
C VAL A 202 11.08 3.70 -21.82
N HIS A 203 11.66 2.68 -21.17
CA HIS A 203 12.32 1.58 -21.89
C HIS A 203 11.34 0.80 -22.78
N ILE A 204 10.10 0.58 -22.34
CA ILE A 204 9.06 -0.08 -23.16
C ILE A 204 8.71 0.78 -24.37
N VAL A 205 8.61 2.09 -24.24
CA VAL A 205 8.46 3.02 -25.37
C VAL A 205 9.61 2.82 -26.38
N ARG A 206 10.85 2.79 -25.93
CA ARG A 206 12.03 2.56 -26.79
C ARG A 206 12.02 1.17 -27.46
N TRP A 207 11.58 0.12 -26.76
CA TRP A 207 11.47 -1.23 -27.32
C TRP A 207 10.41 -1.28 -28.43
N ILE A 208 9.23 -0.69 -28.19
CA ILE A 208 8.16 -0.61 -29.19
C ILE A 208 8.64 0.19 -30.42
N CYS A 209 9.28 1.32 -30.21
CA CYS A 209 9.87 2.12 -31.30
C CYS A 209 10.87 1.31 -32.13
N TRP A 210 11.76 0.55 -31.48
CA TRP A 210 12.73 -0.27 -32.18
C TRP A 210 12.06 -1.40 -32.96
N VAL A 211 11.04 -2.04 -32.40
CA VAL A 211 10.31 -3.13 -33.07
C VAL A 211 9.55 -2.62 -34.29
N ILE A 212 9.03 -1.41 -34.26
CA ILE A 212 8.25 -0.83 -35.38
C ILE A 212 9.19 -0.11 -36.35
N TYR A 213 9.98 0.84 -35.88
CA TYR A 213 10.74 1.80 -36.71
C TYR A 213 12.23 1.44 -36.83
N GLY A 214 12.77 0.57 -36.04
CA GLY A 214 14.19 0.20 -36.02
C GLY A 214 15.09 1.16 -35.24
N THR A 215 14.53 2.18 -34.61
CA THR A 215 15.24 3.12 -33.73
C THR A 215 14.74 3.05 -32.29
N THR A 216 15.64 3.25 -31.33
CA THR A 216 15.29 3.41 -29.90
C THR A 216 15.11 4.88 -29.53
N ASP A 217 15.41 5.79 -30.46
CA ASP A 217 15.26 7.21 -30.28
C ASP A 217 13.81 7.64 -30.60
N TYR A 218 13.04 7.94 -29.52
CA TYR A 218 11.66 8.39 -29.64
C TYR A 218 11.55 9.86 -30.10
N GLU A 219 12.62 10.66 -30.00
CA GLU A 219 12.62 12.04 -30.44
C GLU A 219 12.58 12.13 -31.97
N SER A 220 13.20 11.17 -32.66
CA SER A 220 13.20 11.06 -34.12
C SER A 220 11.85 10.58 -34.70
N LEU A 221 10.88 10.19 -33.88
CA LEU A 221 9.58 9.74 -34.38
C LEU A 221 8.80 10.90 -35.04
N PRO A 222 7.98 10.62 -36.07
CA PRO A 222 7.09 11.60 -36.66
C PRO A 222 6.10 12.19 -35.63
N ASP A 223 5.70 13.46 -35.80
CA ASP A 223 4.81 14.16 -34.84
C ASP A 223 3.36 13.64 -34.86
N ASP A 224 2.99 12.86 -35.88
CA ASP A 224 1.74 12.13 -35.91
C ASP A 224 1.74 10.88 -35.05
N VAL A 225 2.92 10.38 -34.63
CA VAL A 225 3.11 9.28 -33.69
C VAL A 225 3.18 9.80 -32.27
N LEU A 226 4.14 10.69 -31.99
CA LEU A 226 4.29 11.42 -30.75
C LEU A 226 4.40 12.90 -31.06
N SER A 227 3.49 13.70 -30.55
CA SER A 227 3.55 15.16 -30.72
C SER A 227 4.82 15.74 -30.08
N ARG A 228 5.21 16.94 -30.52
CA ARG A 228 6.36 17.64 -29.94
C ARG A 228 6.27 17.78 -28.43
N ASP A 229 5.08 18.09 -27.90
CA ASP A 229 4.86 18.22 -26.46
C ASP A 229 5.04 16.89 -25.72
N GLU A 230 4.59 15.77 -26.29
CA GLU A 230 4.75 14.46 -25.70
C GLU A 230 6.20 13.98 -25.66
N LYS A 231 6.98 14.29 -26.69
CA LYS A 231 8.43 14.07 -26.70
C LYS A 231 9.10 14.86 -25.58
N LEU A 232 8.78 16.16 -25.44
CA LEU A 232 9.29 17.01 -24.37
C LEU A 232 8.89 16.47 -22.97
N TRP A 233 7.64 16.04 -22.79
CA TRP A 233 7.21 15.46 -21.53
C TRP A 233 7.95 14.17 -21.17
N LEU A 234 8.30 13.32 -22.15
CA LEU A 234 9.11 12.14 -21.91
C LEU A 234 10.54 12.51 -21.48
N ILE A 235 11.15 13.48 -22.15
CA ILE A 235 12.51 13.96 -21.82
C ILE A 235 12.54 14.54 -20.41
N GLU A 236 11.62 15.43 -20.08
CA GLU A 236 11.52 16.06 -18.76
C GLU A 236 11.28 15.01 -17.66
N ALA A 237 10.35 14.10 -17.91
CA ALA A 237 9.99 13.08 -16.94
C ALA A 237 11.12 12.04 -16.73
N GLU A 238 11.79 11.63 -17.80
CA GLU A 238 12.94 10.73 -17.72
C GLU A 238 14.09 11.38 -16.95
N ASN A 239 14.38 12.65 -17.20
CA ASN A 239 15.39 13.41 -16.47
C ASN A 239 15.05 13.52 -14.98
N PHE A 240 13.82 13.90 -14.65
CA PHE A 240 13.35 13.98 -13.26
C PHE A 240 13.48 12.63 -12.52
N LEU A 241 13.05 11.53 -13.13
CA LEU A 241 13.19 10.20 -12.51
C LEU A 241 14.65 9.80 -12.32
N TRP A 242 15.57 10.20 -13.22
CA TRP A 242 17.00 9.99 -13.03
C TRP A 242 17.56 10.82 -11.87
N GLN A 243 17.14 12.07 -11.73
CA GLN A 243 17.50 12.92 -10.57
C GLN A 243 17.09 12.27 -9.26
N VAL A 244 15.82 11.85 -9.14
CA VAL A 244 15.30 11.14 -7.97
C VAL A 244 16.10 9.87 -7.68
N ARG A 245 16.37 9.07 -8.71
CA ARG A 245 17.09 7.79 -8.58
C ARG A 245 18.51 7.98 -8.08
N LEU A 246 19.24 8.95 -8.65
CA LEU A 246 20.63 9.23 -8.29
C LEU A 246 20.72 9.78 -6.85
N GLN A 247 19.78 10.64 -6.45
CA GLN A 247 19.70 11.13 -5.06
C GLN A 247 19.39 10.00 -4.06
N LEU A 248 18.47 9.09 -4.38
CA LEU A 248 18.20 7.91 -3.55
C LEU A 248 19.44 7.05 -3.38
N HIS A 249 20.18 6.79 -4.46
CA HIS A 249 21.41 6.00 -4.42
C HIS A 249 22.50 6.69 -3.60
N ALA A 250 22.68 7.99 -3.76
CA ALA A 250 23.70 8.78 -3.01
C ALA A 250 23.37 8.84 -1.52
N MET A 251 22.10 9.04 -1.19
CA MET A 251 21.64 9.15 0.20
C MET A 251 21.73 7.81 0.95
N ARG A 252 21.43 6.69 0.27
CA ARG A 252 21.41 5.36 0.89
C ARG A 252 22.75 4.62 0.83
N GLY A 253 23.67 5.03 -0.03
CA GLY A 253 24.95 4.36 -0.27
C GLY A 253 24.80 2.93 -0.82
N ARG A 254 23.60 2.56 -1.26
CA ARG A 254 23.27 1.26 -1.85
C ARG A 254 22.23 1.43 -2.96
N ARG A 255 22.17 0.44 -3.85
CA ARG A 255 21.16 0.39 -4.91
C ARG A 255 19.77 0.31 -4.30
N GLN A 256 18.97 1.36 -4.51
CA GLN A 256 17.58 1.45 -4.07
C GLN A 256 16.77 2.27 -5.05
N ASP A 257 15.77 1.65 -5.65
CA ASP A 257 14.85 2.28 -6.61
C ASP A 257 13.44 2.46 -6.02
N GLN A 258 13.19 2.00 -4.77
CA GLN A 258 11.95 2.21 -4.02
C GLN A 258 12.08 3.47 -3.17
N ILE A 259 11.11 4.39 -3.30
CA ILE A 259 10.96 5.54 -2.40
C ILE A 259 10.16 5.05 -1.19
N TYR A 260 10.72 5.21 0.01
CA TYR A 260 9.99 4.98 1.25
C TYR A 260 9.62 6.32 1.89
N PHE A 261 8.59 6.34 2.72
CA PHE A 261 8.24 7.55 3.48
C PHE A 261 9.43 8.16 4.22
N THR A 262 10.28 7.30 4.80
CA THR A 262 11.50 7.69 5.50
C THR A 262 12.56 8.36 4.61
N ASP A 263 12.43 8.24 3.29
CA ASP A 263 13.35 8.87 2.33
C ASP A 263 12.88 10.26 1.92
N LEU A 264 11.56 10.51 1.95
CA LEU A 264 10.96 11.72 1.39
C LEU A 264 11.49 13.00 2.03
N GLU A 265 11.55 13.06 3.34
CA GLU A 265 12.07 14.24 4.05
C GLU A 265 13.53 14.54 3.70
N LYS A 266 14.35 13.49 3.60
CA LYS A 266 15.75 13.64 3.21
C LYS A 266 15.91 14.03 1.75
N LEU A 267 15.08 13.49 0.88
CA LEU A 267 15.05 13.84 -0.54
C LEU A 267 14.71 15.33 -0.72
N VAL A 268 13.72 15.84 0.00
CA VAL A 268 13.33 17.25 -0.10
C VAL A 268 14.30 18.18 0.63
N ALA A 269 15.04 17.70 1.61
CA ALA A 269 16.13 18.45 2.25
C ALA A 269 17.43 18.49 1.42
N SER A 270 17.51 17.71 0.32
CA SER A 270 18.62 17.75 -0.63
C SER A 270 18.42 18.85 -1.70
N ALA A 271 19.39 18.99 -2.63
CA ALA A 271 19.28 19.87 -3.80
C ALA A 271 18.00 19.67 -4.62
N LEU A 272 17.36 18.51 -4.50
CA LEU A 272 16.09 18.22 -5.16
C LEU A 272 14.94 19.07 -4.59
N GLY A 273 14.90 19.33 -3.30
CA GLY A 273 13.87 20.19 -2.67
C GLY A 273 13.98 21.65 -3.10
N GLU A 274 15.22 22.18 -3.20
CA GLU A 274 15.45 23.55 -3.71
C GLU A 274 14.98 23.68 -5.16
N PHE A 275 15.27 22.69 -6.01
CA PHE A 275 14.82 22.64 -7.39
C PHE A 275 13.28 22.63 -7.48
N ILE A 276 12.60 21.83 -6.65
CA ILE A 276 11.13 21.72 -6.63
C ILE A 276 10.50 23.03 -6.13
N GLY A 277 11.06 23.64 -5.10
CA GLY A 277 10.62 24.96 -4.60
C GLY A 277 10.68 26.04 -5.69
N ALA A 278 11.76 26.04 -6.45
CA ALA A 278 11.90 26.96 -7.60
C ALA A 278 10.91 26.66 -8.72
N TYR A 279 10.65 25.37 -9.01
CA TYR A 279 9.71 24.94 -10.06
C TYR A 279 8.25 25.29 -9.69
N SER A 280 7.85 25.05 -8.46
CA SER A 280 6.51 25.40 -7.94
C SER A 280 6.25 26.90 -8.02
N SER A 281 7.27 27.74 -7.76
CA SER A 281 7.17 29.19 -7.88
C SER A 281 6.99 29.67 -9.33
N LEU A 282 7.52 28.93 -10.31
CA LEU A 282 7.37 29.22 -11.74
C LEU A 282 5.99 28.82 -12.30
N GLU A 283 5.39 27.73 -11.81
CA GLU A 283 4.01 27.35 -12.17
C GLU A 283 2.98 28.35 -11.60
N HIS A 284 3.19 28.88 -10.40
CA HIS A 284 2.34 29.93 -9.81
C HIS A 284 2.44 31.25 -10.61
N ARG A 285 3.57 31.54 -11.26
CA ARG A 285 3.72 32.72 -12.13
C ARG A 285 2.96 32.62 -13.47
N ARG A 286 2.60 31.41 -13.90
CA ARG A 286 1.76 31.18 -15.10
C ARG A 286 0.27 31.31 -14.82
N ASN A 287 -0.14 31.51 -13.59
CA ASN A 287 -1.53 31.77 -13.18
C ASN A 287 -1.62 33.11 -12.41
N PRO A 288 -1.90 34.27 -13.07
CA PRO A 288 -1.62 35.61 -12.53
C PRO A 288 -2.63 36.16 -11.50
N SER A 289 -3.44 35.36 -10.83
CA SER A 289 -4.50 35.90 -9.97
C SER A 289 -4.24 35.86 -8.46
N GLN A 290 -3.04 35.53 -7.95
CA GLN A 290 -2.73 35.82 -6.55
C GLN A 290 -1.21 35.98 -6.32
N VAL A 291 -0.75 37.25 -6.42
CA VAL A 291 0.57 37.65 -5.91
C VAL A 291 0.40 38.09 -4.47
N TYR A 292 0.91 37.34 -3.50
CA TYR A 292 1.24 37.90 -2.20
C TYR A 292 2.76 37.95 -2.05
N LYS A 293 3.21 39.20 -1.74
CA LYS A 293 4.57 39.57 -1.49
C LYS A 293 5.14 38.86 -0.28
N ASN A 294 6.32 38.27 -0.41
CA ASN A 294 7.38 38.45 0.60
C ASN A 294 8.72 37.97 0.01
N THR A 295 9.43 38.92 -0.54
CA THR A 295 10.88 38.83 -0.77
C THR A 295 11.57 39.68 0.27
N HIS A 296 12.17 39.05 1.23
CA HIS A 296 13.41 39.48 1.95
C HIS A 296 13.64 38.43 3.04
N LEU A 297 14.62 37.56 2.82
CA LEU A 297 15.10 36.65 3.84
C LEU A 297 16.62 36.71 3.84
N ASP A 298 17.15 37.37 4.90
CA ASP A 298 18.54 37.36 5.26
C ASP A 298 18.98 35.93 5.67
N ASP A 299 20.18 35.58 5.21
CA ASP A 299 20.92 34.40 5.63
C ASP A 299 21.26 34.50 7.11
N LYS A 300 20.70 33.67 7.94
CA LYS A 300 21.23 32.93 9.09
C LYS A 300 20.11 32.39 9.97
N ASP A 301 20.16 31.06 10.25
CA ASP A 301 19.26 30.31 11.17
C ASP A 301 17.84 29.98 10.65
N LYS A 302 17.72 29.15 9.63
CA LYS A 302 16.46 28.46 9.38
C LYS A 302 16.52 27.01 9.83
N LYS A 303 16.07 26.76 11.07
CA LYS A 303 15.36 25.52 11.36
C LYS A 303 14.08 25.56 10.53
N GLN A 304 14.01 24.80 9.45
CA GLN A 304 12.79 24.59 8.69
C GLN A 304 11.70 24.13 9.66
N SER A 305 10.55 24.83 9.71
CA SER A 305 9.46 24.38 10.54
C SER A 305 8.90 23.06 9.99
N GLU A 306 8.38 22.18 10.83
CA GLU A 306 7.78 20.89 10.42
C GLU A 306 6.69 21.09 9.35
N GLY A 307 5.99 22.22 9.35
CA GLY A 307 5.02 22.59 8.35
C GLY A 307 5.60 22.80 6.96
N ASP A 308 6.79 23.43 6.87
CA ASP A 308 7.49 23.72 5.60
C ASP A 308 8.01 22.43 4.95
N ILE A 309 8.50 21.47 5.73
CA ILE A 309 8.99 20.16 5.22
C ILE A 309 7.83 19.38 4.59
N ARG A 310 6.70 19.32 5.28
CA ARG A 310 5.52 18.61 4.80
C ARG A 310 4.99 19.18 3.48
N GLU A 311 4.91 20.48 3.35
CA GLU A 311 4.47 21.14 2.13
C GLU A 311 5.42 20.87 0.98
N THR A 312 6.73 20.85 1.23
CA THR A 312 7.76 20.53 0.24
C THR A 312 7.67 19.07 -0.21
N VAL A 313 7.39 18.12 0.70
CA VAL A 313 7.20 16.70 0.35
C VAL A 313 5.91 16.51 -0.46
N GLU A 314 4.81 17.19 -0.11
CA GLU A 314 3.58 17.16 -0.91
C GLU A 314 3.83 17.70 -2.33
N ALA A 315 4.59 18.80 -2.47
CA ALA A 315 4.98 19.36 -3.76
C ALA A 315 5.86 18.39 -4.56
N PHE A 316 6.85 17.74 -3.91
CA PHE A 316 7.68 16.72 -4.55
C PHE A 316 6.85 15.56 -5.10
N MET A 317 5.98 14.97 -4.29
CA MET A 317 5.16 13.83 -4.70
C MET A 317 4.16 14.23 -5.80
N ARG A 318 3.61 15.44 -5.77
CA ARG A 318 2.78 15.98 -6.84
C ARG A 318 3.54 16.01 -8.18
N ASN A 319 4.77 16.53 -8.20
CA ASN A 319 5.64 16.52 -9.38
C ASN A 319 5.94 15.08 -9.83
N TYR A 320 6.26 14.19 -8.91
CA TYR A 320 6.51 12.78 -9.19
C TYR A 320 5.31 12.14 -9.92
N TYR A 321 4.09 12.29 -9.38
CA TYR A 321 2.89 11.73 -10.01
C TYR A 321 2.56 12.38 -11.35
N GLN A 322 2.83 13.65 -11.52
CA GLN A 322 2.64 14.34 -12.80
C GLN A 322 3.55 13.74 -13.88
N HIS A 323 4.84 13.55 -13.58
CA HIS A 323 5.79 12.95 -14.51
C HIS A 323 5.46 11.48 -14.81
N THR A 324 5.21 10.66 -13.80
CA THR A 324 4.89 9.24 -13.98
C THR A 324 3.58 9.02 -14.73
N SER A 325 2.56 9.86 -14.51
CA SER A 325 1.30 9.78 -15.26
C SER A 325 1.46 10.16 -16.74
N ARG A 326 2.37 11.11 -17.06
CA ARG A 326 2.74 11.45 -18.45
C ARG A 326 3.39 10.27 -19.16
N ILE A 327 4.40 9.66 -18.55
CA ILE A 327 5.09 8.46 -19.09
C ILE A 327 4.09 7.32 -19.30
N ARG A 328 3.30 7.00 -18.28
CA ARG A 328 2.30 5.93 -18.34
C ARG A 328 1.34 6.13 -19.52
N ARG A 329 0.81 7.33 -19.69
CA ARG A 329 -0.14 7.62 -20.76
C ARG A 329 0.48 7.37 -22.14
N ILE A 330 1.73 7.82 -22.35
CA ILE A 330 2.43 7.63 -23.63
C ILE A 330 2.77 6.15 -23.86
N SER A 331 3.27 5.46 -22.85
CA SER A 331 3.62 4.03 -22.96
C SER A 331 2.39 3.16 -23.23
N THR A 332 1.27 3.45 -22.56
CA THR A 332 -0.01 2.75 -22.78
C THR A 332 -0.55 3.01 -24.19
N PHE A 333 -0.50 4.26 -24.65
CA PHE A 333 -0.91 4.62 -26.00
C PHE A 333 -0.10 3.86 -27.06
N LEU A 334 1.23 3.90 -26.98
CA LEU A 334 2.08 3.20 -27.94
C LEU A 334 1.89 1.67 -27.89
N PHE A 335 1.66 1.11 -26.70
CA PHE A 335 1.38 -0.30 -26.53
C PHE A 335 0.06 -0.72 -27.21
N GLU A 336 -1.05 0.00 -26.96
CA GLU A 336 -2.34 -0.29 -27.58
C GLU A 336 -2.29 -0.12 -29.11
N ARG A 337 -1.60 0.92 -29.58
CA ARG A 337 -1.38 1.12 -31.00
C ARG A 337 -0.55 0.01 -31.64
N PHE A 338 0.50 -0.44 -30.97
CA PHE A 338 1.29 -1.59 -31.42
C PHE A 338 0.46 -2.89 -31.45
N LYS A 339 -0.34 -3.11 -30.43
CA LYS A 339 -1.28 -4.24 -30.36
C LYS A 339 -2.25 -4.25 -31.54
N TYR A 340 -2.87 -3.10 -31.84
CA TYR A 340 -3.79 -2.97 -32.97
C TYR A 340 -3.08 -3.25 -34.31
N MET A 341 -1.92 -2.68 -34.56
CA MET A 341 -1.11 -2.93 -35.74
C MET A 341 -0.78 -4.42 -35.97
N VAL A 342 -0.46 -5.14 -34.89
CA VAL A 342 -0.10 -6.55 -34.96
C VAL A 342 -1.32 -7.45 -35.20
N MET A 343 -2.50 -7.06 -34.73
CA MET A 343 -3.73 -7.85 -34.83
C MET A 343 -4.40 -7.69 -36.21
N GLU A 344 -4.40 -6.49 -36.78
CA GLU A 344 -5.13 -6.18 -38.02
C GLU A 344 -4.38 -6.50 -39.33
N LYS A 345 -3.13 -7.05 -39.26
CA LYS A 345 -2.32 -7.41 -40.44
C LYS A 345 -2.08 -6.27 -41.45
N THR A 346 -2.14 -5.02 -41.04
CA THR A 346 -1.85 -3.89 -41.91
C THR A 346 -0.38 -3.93 -42.36
N ALA A 347 -0.15 -4.16 -43.66
CA ALA A 347 1.18 -4.36 -44.25
C ALA A 347 1.97 -3.05 -44.40
N ASP A 348 1.30 -1.90 -44.34
CA ASP A 348 1.92 -0.60 -44.61
C ASP A 348 2.07 0.22 -43.32
N GLU A 349 3.24 0.10 -42.71
CA GLU A 349 3.62 0.82 -41.48
C GLU A 349 3.54 2.35 -41.60
N ARG A 350 3.76 2.89 -42.80
CA ARG A 350 3.72 4.34 -43.04
C ARG A 350 2.30 4.89 -43.16
N ARG A 351 1.37 4.12 -43.74
CA ARG A 351 -0.05 4.48 -43.80
C ARG A 351 -0.78 4.31 -42.46
N PHE A 352 -0.29 3.47 -41.59
CA PHE A 352 -0.92 3.18 -40.30
C PHE A 352 -1.10 4.41 -39.40
N PHE A 353 -0.14 5.35 -39.43
CA PHE A 353 -0.22 6.58 -38.63
C PHE A 353 -1.04 7.67 -39.33
N ALA A 354 -1.13 7.64 -40.65
CA ALA A 354 -2.00 8.54 -41.45
C ALA A 354 -3.43 7.97 -41.62
N TYR A 355 -3.62 6.68 -41.40
CA TYR A 355 -4.93 6.03 -41.55
C TYR A 355 -5.74 6.24 -40.27
N ILE A 356 -6.74 7.13 -40.37
CA ILE A 356 -7.84 7.21 -39.40
C ILE A 356 -8.87 6.19 -39.90
N PRO A 357 -9.06 5.00 -39.22
CA PRO A 357 -10.08 4.06 -39.60
C PRO A 357 -11.44 4.77 -39.64
N LYS A 358 -12.33 4.37 -40.53
CA LYS A 358 -13.70 4.85 -40.53
C LYS A 358 -14.35 4.24 -39.28
N GLY A 359 -14.34 5.01 -38.13
CA GLY A 359 -15.01 4.62 -36.92
C GLY A 359 -16.54 4.48 -37.18
N GLU A 360 -17.16 3.55 -36.46
CA GLU A 360 -18.61 3.44 -36.47
C GLU A 360 -19.20 4.67 -35.75
N PRO A 361 -20.15 5.38 -36.38
CA PRO A 361 -20.80 6.51 -35.72
C PRO A 361 -21.68 5.99 -34.57
N VAL A 362 -21.59 6.65 -33.43
CA VAL A 362 -22.37 6.36 -32.22
C VAL A 362 -22.93 7.67 -31.66
N ALA A 363 -24.00 7.58 -30.84
CA ALA A 363 -24.69 8.75 -30.31
C ALA A 363 -25.06 9.77 -31.41
N ASP A 364 -25.88 9.36 -32.38
CA ASP A 364 -26.31 10.18 -33.51
C ASP A 364 -25.17 10.81 -34.33
N GLY A 365 -24.06 10.11 -34.41
CA GLY A 365 -22.88 10.56 -35.16
C GLY A 365 -22.00 11.59 -34.45
N LEU A 366 -22.25 11.91 -33.18
CA LEU A 366 -21.42 12.83 -32.39
C LEU A 366 -20.02 12.24 -32.12
N PHE A 367 -19.95 10.91 -31.98
CA PHE A 367 -18.73 10.20 -31.71
C PHE A 367 -18.46 9.10 -32.72
N LEU A 368 -17.19 8.68 -32.80
CA LEU A 368 -16.77 7.57 -33.62
C LEU A 368 -16.12 6.52 -32.73
N LEU A 369 -16.55 5.26 -32.86
CA LEU A 369 -16.01 4.10 -32.16
C LEU A 369 -15.09 3.31 -33.08
N GLU A 370 -13.83 3.14 -32.68
CA GLU A 370 -12.80 2.40 -33.41
C GLU A 370 -12.33 1.23 -32.55
N GLY A 371 -12.85 0.03 -32.81
CA GLY A 371 -12.63 -1.12 -31.91
C GLY A 371 -13.14 -0.81 -30.50
N ASN A 372 -12.25 -0.66 -29.54
CA ASN A 372 -12.60 -0.26 -28.14
C ASN A 372 -12.20 1.19 -27.80
N HIS A 373 -11.99 2.04 -28.80
CA HIS A 373 -11.61 3.44 -28.59
C HIS A 373 -12.66 4.39 -29.13
N ILE A 374 -13.05 5.37 -28.32
CA ILE A 374 -14.04 6.38 -28.68
C ILE A 374 -13.37 7.75 -28.85
N ARG A 375 -13.85 8.51 -29.86
CA ARG A 375 -13.38 9.87 -30.13
C ARG A 375 -14.51 10.77 -30.63
N PHE A 376 -14.32 12.07 -30.57
CA PHE A 376 -15.23 13.02 -31.23
C PHE A 376 -15.21 12.82 -32.76
N ALA A 377 -16.40 12.85 -33.38
CA ALA A 377 -16.52 12.86 -34.82
C ALA A 377 -15.98 14.17 -35.39
N ASN A 378 -16.35 15.29 -34.77
CA ASN A 378 -15.86 16.61 -35.10
C ASN A 378 -15.52 17.41 -33.82
N PRO A 379 -14.22 17.60 -33.48
CA PRO A 379 -13.81 18.33 -32.30
C PRO A 379 -14.26 19.80 -32.24
N SER A 380 -14.50 20.45 -33.38
CA SER A 380 -14.96 21.85 -33.40
C SER A 380 -16.35 22.06 -32.83
N ASP A 381 -17.15 20.99 -32.66
CA ASP A 381 -18.47 21.08 -32.08
C ASP A 381 -18.45 21.30 -30.56
N ILE A 382 -17.31 21.01 -29.90
CA ILE A 382 -17.15 21.21 -28.45
C ILE A 382 -17.26 22.70 -28.10
N ALA A 383 -16.69 23.60 -28.90
CA ALA A 383 -16.79 25.04 -28.63
C ALA A 383 -18.23 25.56 -28.73
N LYS A 384 -19.09 24.92 -29.55
CA LYS A 384 -20.52 25.27 -29.70
C LYS A 384 -21.40 24.63 -28.68
N ARG A 385 -21.06 23.40 -28.26
CA ARG A 385 -21.83 22.55 -27.34
C ARG A 385 -20.92 21.82 -26.38
N PRO A 386 -20.38 22.48 -25.35
CA PRO A 386 -19.40 21.89 -24.42
C PRO A 386 -19.93 20.65 -23.67
N SER A 387 -21.26 20.51 -23.51
CA SER A 387 -21.90 19.34 -22.86
C SER A 387 -21.58 18.01 -23.54
N ILE A 388 -21.16 18.02 -24.83
CA ILE A 388 -20.76 16.78 -25.53
C ILE A 388 -19.51 16.15 -24.95
N MET A 389 -18.70 16.86 -24.15
CA MET A 389 -17.58 16.27 -23.42
C MET A 389 -18.06 15.28 -22.36
N MET A 390 -19.08 15.65 -21.59
CA MET A 390 -19.67 14.73 -20.59
C MET A 390 -20.38 13.56 -21.30
N ALA A 391 -21.08 13.84 -22.40
CA ALA A 391 -21.73 12.79 -23.22
C ALA A 391 -20.71 11.76 -23.76
N LEU A 392 -19.49 12.20 -24.12
CA LEU A 392 -18.43 11.27 -24.53
C LEU A 392 -18.00 10.32 -23.39
N PHE A 393 -17.84 10.84 -22.15
CA PHE A 393 -17.53 10.02 -21.00
C PHE A 393 -18.67 9.03 -20.70
N ARG A 394 -19.92 9.45 -20.82
CA ARG A 394 -21.08 8.58 -20.68
C ARG A 394 -21.06 7.44 -21.71
N GLU A 395 -20.85 7.75 -22.99
CA GLU A 395 -20.75 6.73 -24.05
C GLU A 395 -19.56 5.77 -23.80
N ALA A 396 -18.46 6.28 -23.28
CA ALA A 396 -17.34 5.42 -22.85
C ALA A 396 -17.74 4.47 -21.71
N ALA A 397 -18.53 4.93 -20.73
CA ALA A 397 -19.05 4.11 -19.65
C ALA A 397 -20.03 3.02 -20.15
N LEU A 398 -20.96 3.38 -21.00
CA LEU A 398 -21.94 2.45 -21.55
C LEU A 398 -21.31 1.32 -22.37
N ARG A 399 -20.21 1.61 -23.08
CA ARG A 399 -19.56 0.67 -24.01
C ARG A 399 -18.30 0.01 -23.44
N GLY A 400 -17.82 0.42 -22.28
CA GLY A 400 -16.51 0.02 -21.73
C GLY A 400 -15.35 0.47 -22.61
N SER A 401 -15.49 1.58 -23.32
CA SER A 401 -14.51 2.07 -24.28
C SER A 401 -13.46 2.93 -23.61
N HIS A 402 -12.24 2.93 -24.17
CA HIS A 402 -11.16 3.84 -23.83
C HIS A 402 -11.14 5.03 -24.78
N PHE A 403 -10.45 6.10 -24.38
CA PHE A 403 -10.26 7.21 -25.31
C PHE A 403 -9.23 6.88 -26.38
N HIS A 404 -9.54 7.28 -27.61
CA HIS A 404 -8.51 7.43 -28.62
C HIS A 404 -7.47 8.45 -28.11
N HIS A 405 -6.19 8.20 -28.39
CA HIS A 405 -5.06 8.99 -27.89
C HIS A 405 -5.26 10.51 -27.88
N ARG A 406 -5.69 11.09 -29.01
CA ARG A 406 -5.89 12.55 -29.14
C ARG A 406 -7.13 13.08 -28.39
N THR A 407 -8.08 12.22 -28.05
CA THR A 407 -9.33 12.63 -27.38
C THR A 407 -9.05 13.31 -26.04
N GLY A 408 -8.14 12.75 -25.24
CA GLY A 408 -7.75 13.37 -23.97
C GLY A 408 -7.04 14.72 -24.12
N GLN A 409 -6.28 14.94 -25.20
CA GLN A 409 -5.68 16.25 -25.51
C GLN A 409 -6.75 17.26 -25.93
N ILE A 410 -7.69 16.83 -26.78
CA ILE A 410 -8.82 17.64 -27.21
C ILE A 410 -9.65 18.11 -26.01
N ILE A 411 -9.99 17.18 -25.08
CA ILE A 411 -10.73 17.53 -23.87
C ILE A 411 -9.96 18.59 -23.06
N ARG A 412 -8.66 18.37 -22.80
CA ARG A 412 -7.84 19.35 -22.05
C ARG A 412 -7.82 20.72 -22.67
N ALA A 413 -7.70 20.81 -23.99
CA ALA A 413 -7.69 22.08 -24.72
C ALA A 413 -9.05 22.81 -24.62
N HIS A 414 -10.15 22.06 -24.38
CA HIS A 414 -11.51 22.61 -24.36
C HIS A 414 -12.10 22.74 -22.93
N LEU A 415 -11.35 22.41 -21.89
CA LEU A 415 -11.80 22.58 -20.49
C LEU A 415 -12.28 24.01 -20.17
N PRO A 416 -11.69 25.09 -20.72
CA PRO A 416 -12.17 26.45 -20.48
C PRO A 416 -13.60 26.72 -20.94
N PHE A 417 -14.17 25.89 -21.82
CA PHE A 417 -15.58 25.99 -22.23
C PHE A 417 -16.55 25.35 -21.23
N LEU A 418 -16.06 24.64 -20.21
CA LEU A 418 -16.89 24.05 -19.15
C LEU A 418 -17.21 25.13 -18.09
N THR A 419 -18.04 26.10 -18.49
CA THR A 419 -18.50 27.20 -17.63
C THR A 419 -19.48 26.70 -16.54
N ASP A 420 -19.85 27.58 -15.60
CA ASP A 420 -20.81 27.27 -14.55
C ASP A 420 -22.17 26.86 -15.12
N ASP A 421 -22.64 27.52 -16.17
CA ASP A 421 -23.91 27.17 -16.84
C ASP A 421 -23.89 25.74 -17.38
N VAL A 422 -22.76 25.31 -17.95
CA VAL A 422 -22.60 23.95 -18.48
C VAL A 422 -22.48 22.92 -17.33
N ARG A 423 -21.81 23.29 -16.22
CA ARG A 423 -21.68 22.42 -15.05
C ARG A 423 -22.98 22.18 -14.32
N CYS A 424 -23.89 23.18 -14.35
CA CYS A 424 -25.22 23.14 -13.73
C CYS A 424 -26.30 22.65 -14.68
N ASP A 425 -25.98 22.32 -15.94
CA ASP A 425 -26.94 21.80 -16.92
C ASP A 425 -27.47 20.43 -16.47
N ALA A 426 -28.78 20.28 -16.42
CA ALA A 426 -29.46 19.07 -15.96
C ALA A 426 -29.04 17.81 -16.74
N GLY A 427 -28.87 17.91 -18.05
CA GLY A 427 -28.45 16.78 -18.88
C GLY A 427 -26.98 16.39 -18.65
N VAL A 428 -26.11 17.37 -18.35
CA VAL A 428 -24.72 17.11 -17.98
C VAL A 428 -24.64 16.40 -16.62
N ILE A 429 -25.45 16.84 -15.67
CA ILE A 429 -25.54 16.23 -14.32
C ILE A 429 -26.11 14.81 -14.41
N GLU A 430 -27.15 14.60 -15.20
CA GLU A 430 -27.73 13.27 -15.45
C GLU A 430 -26.69 12.29 -16.01
N HIS A 431 -25.95 12.70 -17.03
CA HIS A 431 -24.87 11.89 -17.61
C HIS A 431 -23.77 11.60 -16.59
N PHE A 432 -23.44 12.53 -15.69
CA PHE A 432 -22.48 12.28 -14.61
C PHE A 432 -22.94 11.17 -13.66
N PHE A 433 -24.22 11.20 -13.25
CA PHE A 433 -24.77 10.14 -12.39
C PHE A 433 -24.91 8.81 -13.14
N GLU A 434 -25.23 8.80 -14.43
CA GLU A 434 -25.19 7.57 -15.23
C GLU A 434 -23.77 6.96 -15.28
N ILE A 435 -22.72 7.78 -15.34
CA ILE A 435 -21.33 7.33 -15.23
C ILE A 435 -21.04 6.79 -13.84
N LEU A 436 -21.37 7.54 -12.79
CA LEU A 436 -21.05 7.21 -11.40
C LEU A 436 -21.71 5.90 -10.97
N LEU A 437 -22.93 5.64 -11.43
CA LEU A 437 -23.73 4.45 -11.11
C LEU A 437 -23.52 3.29 -12.09
N ASN A 438 -22.62 3.42 -13.07
CA ASN A 438 -22.31 2.33 -14.00
C ASN A 438 -21.42 1.28 -13.35
N SER A 439 -22.00 0.15 -12.99
CA SER A 439 -21.33 -0.90 -12.22
C SER A 439 -20.09 -1.51 -12.88
N ASN A 440 -20.01 -1.49 -14.21
CA ASN A 440 -18.94 -2.16 -14.94
C ASN A 440 -17.75 -1.22 -15.23
N HIS A 441 -17.99 0.06 -15.46
CA HIS A 441 -16.99 0.95 -16.08
C HIS A 441 -16.81 2.28 -15.36
N ALA A 442 -17.55 2.58 -14.28
CA ALA A 442 -17.47 3.83 -13.53
C ALA A 442 -16.03 4.22 -13.16
N PHE A 443 -15.29 3.30 -12.54
CA PHE A 443 -13.92 3.56 -12.11
C PHE A 443 -13.00 3.98 -13.25
N ASN A 444 -13.05 3.25 -14.38
CA ASN A 444 -12.19 3.55 -15.52
C ASN A 444 -12.54 4.91 -16.15
N VAL A 445 -13.82 5.25 -16.23
CA VAL A 445 -14.27 6.51 -16.81
C VAL A 445 -14.00 7.69 -15.87
N LEU A 446 -14.26 7.57 -14.58
CA LEU A 446 -13.90 8.58 -13.59
C LEU A 446 -12.39 8.83 -13.58
N LYS A 447 -11.58 7.79 -13.75
CA LYS A 447 -10.14 7.90 -13.90
C LYS A 447 -9.75 8.67 -15.16
N MET A 448 -10.39 8.41 -16.31
CA MET A 448 -10.20 9.19 -17.54
C MET A 448 -10.61 10.65 -17.33
N MET A 449 -11.71 10.92 -16.63
CA MET A 449 -12.16 12.29 -16.28
C MET A 449 -11.11 12.99 -15.39
N MET A 450 -10.55 12.29 -14.41
CA MET A 450 -9.50 12.81 -13.55
C MET A 450 -8.19 13.08 -14.31
N GLU A 451 -7.74 12.15 -15.14
CA GLU A 451 -6.49 12.26 -15.92
C GLU A 451 -6.56 13.35 -17.00
N THR A 452 -7.74 13.63 -17.54
CA THR A 452 -7.95 14.71 -18.52
C THR A 452 -8.13 16.08 -17.86
N GLY A 453 -8.32 16.14 -16.54
CA GLY A 453 -8.63 17.38 -15.83
C GLY A 453 -10.11 17.74 -15.84
N PHE A 454 -10.94 16.92 -16.48
CA PHE A 454 -12.37 17.17 -16.60
C PHE A 454 -13.09 17.10 -15.24
N LEU A 455 -12.79 16.06 -14.42
CA LEU A 455 -13.42 15.91 -13.11
C LEU A 455 -13.16 17.13 -12.21
N GLN A 456 -11.93 17.64 -12.18
CA GLN A 456 -11.55 18.81 -11.38
C GLN A 456 -12.10 20.13 -11.94
N THR A 457 -12.47 20.16 -13.19
CA THR A 457 -13.16 21.32 -13.78
C THR A 457 -14.67 21.24 -13.53
N PHE A 458 -15.24 20.04 -13.56
CA PHE A 458 -16.67 19.78 -13.26
C PHE A 458 -16.98 19.94 -11.76
N ILE A 459 -16.12 19.38 -10.89
CA ILE A 459 -16.16 19.54 -9.44
C ILE A 459 -14.85 20.23 -8.99
N PRO A 460 -14.80 21.57 -8.94
CA PRO A 460 -13.57 22.32 -8.70
C PRO A 460 -12.90 21.98 -7.36
N GLU A 461 -13.70 21.63 -6.37
CA GLU A 461 -13.22 21.23 -5.04
C GLU A 461 -12.31 20.01 -5.07
N PHE A 462 -12.45 19.15 -6.09
CA PHE A 462 -11.61 17.98 -6.30
C PHE A 462 -10.14 18.33 -6.58
N GLN A 463 -9.86 19.58 -7.01
CA GLN A 463 -8.49 20.07 -7.24
C GLN A 463 -7.64 20.04 -5.96
N HIS A 464 -8.24 20.26 -4.79
CA HIS A 464 -7.52 20.27 -3.51
C HIS A 464 -7.03 18.90 -3.07
N VAL A 465 -7.69 17.82 -3.49
CA VAL A 465 -7.31 16.44 -3.15
C VAL A 465 -6.48 15.78 -4.24
N ARG A 466 -6.32 16.41 -5.39
CA ARG A 466 -5.56 15.85 -6.51
C ARG A 466 -4.08 15.68 -6.17
N TYR A 467 -3.58 14.46 -6.41
CA TYR A 467 -2.20 14.04 -6.09
C TYR A 467 -1.83 14.24 -4.62
N ARG A 468 -2.83 14.37 -3.75
CA ARG A 468 -2.57 14.59 -2.34
C ARG A 468 -2.11 13.30 -1.69
N VAL A 469 -0.96 13.40 -1.03
CA VAL A 469 -0.39 12.33 -0.21
C VAL A 469 -0.90 12.47 1.21
N GLN A 470 -1.43 11.39 1.76
CA GLN A 470 -1.73 11.32 3.18
C GLN A 470 -0.61 10.57 3.89
N TYR A 471 0.06 11.26 4.82
CA TYR A 471 1.11 10.66 5.65
C TYR A 471 0.49 9.82 6.76
N ASP A 472 -0.08 8.69 6.38
CA ASP A 472 -0.40 7.63 7.33
C ASP A 472 -0.11 6.26 6.69
N ALA A 473 0.17 5.30 7.54
CA ALA A 473 0.60 3.98 7.10
C ALA A 473 -0.53 3.09 6.54
N TYR A 474 -1.76 3.58 6.51
CA TYR A 474 -2.91 2.83 6.00
C TYR A 474 -3.11 3.00 4.51
N HIS A 475 -2.92 4.23 4.00
CA HIS A 475 -3.23 4.54 2.62
C HIS A 475 -2.13 4.04 1.69
N LEU A 476 -2.51 3.28 0.69
CA LEU A 476 -1.62 2.83 -0.37
C LEU A 476 -1.58 3.82 -1.54
N TYR A 477 -2.62 4.67 -1.65
CA TYR A 477 -2.87 5.54 -2.78
C TYR A 477 -3.01 7.00 -2.37
N THR A 478 -2.90 7.91 -3.34
CA THR A 478 -3.27 9.32 -3.17
C THR A 478 -4.76 9.47 -2.87
N VAL A 479 -5.16 10.59 -2.23
CA VAL A 479 -6.56 10.81 -1.83
C VAL A 479 -7.51 10.73 -3.01
N ASP A 480 -7.17 11.35 -4.14
CA ASP A 480 -7.97 11.30 -5.37
C ASP A 480 -8.14 9.88 -5.94
N GLU A 481 -7.08 9.08 -6.00
CA GLU A 481 -7.17 7.67 -6.47
C GLU A 481 -7.97 6.84 -5.45
N HIS A 482 -7.81 7.07 -4.14
CA HIS A 482 -8.57 6.41 -3.08
C HIS A 482 -10.08 6.65 -3.22
N LEU A 483 -10.50 7.89 -3.44
CA LEU A 483 -11.91 8.23 -3.67
C LEU A 483 -12.52 7.46 -4.85
N LEU A 484 -11.80 7.38 -5.97
CA LEU A 484 -12.26 6.61 -7.12
C LEU A 484 -12.29 5.10 -6.83
N ARG A 485 -11.36 4.59 -6.05
CA ARG A 485 -11.32 3.18 -5.64
C ARG A 485 -12.45 2.84 -4.67
N THR A 486 -12.84 3.75 -3.79
CA THR A 486 -14.01 3.55 -2.91
C THR A 486 -15.28 3.37 -3.72
N VAL A 487 -15.47 4.16 -4.79
CA VAL A 487 -16.57 3.95 -5.75
C VAL A 487 -16.48 2.56 -6.41
N ARG A 488 -15.28 2.14 -6.83
CA ARG A 488 -15.06 0.82 -7.42
C ARG A 488 -15.43 -0.32 -6.45
N GLU A 489 -15.01 -0.21 -5.20
CA GLU A 489 -15.29 -1.24 -4.18
C GLU A 489 -16.79 -1.37 -3.91
N LEU A 490 -17.57 -0.27 -3.91
CA LEU A 490 -19.03 -0.35 -3.84
C LEU A 490 -19.61 -1.14 -5.01
N HIS A 491 -19.16 -0.89 -6.24
CA HIS A 491 -19.60 -1.66 -7.41
C HIS A 491 -19.21 -3.14 -7.32
N LEU A 492 -18.01 -3.45 -6.77
CA LEU A 492 -17.59 -4.83 -6.56
C LEU A 492 -18.42 -5.53 -5.49
N ILE A 493 -18.84 -4.82 -4.42
CA ILE A 493 -19.77 -5.38 -3.43
C ILE A 493 -21.07 -5.81 -4.09
N GLU A 494 -21.57 -5.05 -5.06
CA GLU A 494 -22.82 -5.34 -5.75
C GLU A 494 -22.70 -6.46 -6.78
N THR A 495 -21.63 -6.45 -7.59
CA THR A 495 -21.52 -7.28 -8.81
C THR A 495 -20.65 -8.52 -8.64
N SER A 496 -19.59 -8.44 -7.85
CA SER A 496 -18.59 -9.51 -7.69
C SER A 496 -18.00 -9.49 -6.30
N PRO A 497 -18.81 -9.73 -5.25
CA PRO A 497 -18.34 -9.70 -3.86
C PRO A 497 -17.35 -10.84 -3.60
N ASP A 498 -16.32 -10.56 -2.81
CA ASP A 498 -15.44 -11.60 -2.28
C ASP A 498 -16.10 -12.32 -1.08
N PRO A 499 -15.60 -13.52 -0.68
CA PRO A 499 -16.23 -14.30 0.40
C PRO A 499 -16.32 -13.57 1.75
N SER A 500 -15.42 -12.61 2.04
CA SER A 500 -15.48 -11.85 3.28
C SER A 500 -16.69 -10.90 3.30
N VAL A 501 -16.97 -10.28 2.15
CA VAL A 501 -18.07 -9.33 1.95
C VAL A 501 -19.42 -10.05 1.85
N GLU A 502 -19.46 -11.24 1.21
CA GLU A 502 -20.67 -12.09 1.17
C GLU A 502 -21.11 -12.48 2.58
N ARG A 503 -20.16 -12.90 3.44
CA ARG A 503 -20.44 -13.24 4.85
C ARG A 503 -20.99 -12.04 5.64
N MET A 504 -20.66 -10.82 5.24
CA MET A 504 -21.18 -9.60 5.85
C MET A 504 -22.59 -9.23 5.39
N LYS A 505 -23.19 -9.97 4.46
CA LYS A 505 -24.49 -9.68 3.82
C LYS A 505 -24.54 -8.30 3.13
N ALA A 506 -23.38 -7.72 2.84
CA ALA A 506 -23.29 -6.43 2.18
C ALA A 506 -23.92 -6.41 0.77
N PRO A 507 -23.81 -7.50 -0.05
CA PRO A 507 -24.51 -7.57 -1.35
C PRO A 507 -26.02 -7.49 -1.24
N ASP A 508 -26.61 -8.07 -0.20
CA ASP A 508 -28.05 -8.01 0.03
C ASP A 508 -28.50 -6.63 0.49
N ILE A 509 -27.63 -5.93 1.24
CA ILE A 509 -27.90 -4.57 1.70
C ILE A 509 -27.91 -3.62 0.51
N ILE A 510 -26.87 -3.62 -0.32
CA ILE A 510 -26.75 -2.68 -1.44
C ILE A 510 -27.87 -2.88 -2.47
N ARG A 511 -28.27 -4.12 -2.77
CA ARG A 511 -29.34 -4.41 -3.75
C ARG A 511 -30.72 -3.97 -3.32
N ARG A 512 -30.98 -3.78 -2.02
CA ARG A 512 -32.29 -3.29 -1.52
C ARG A 512 -32.38 -1.79 -1.38
N LEU A 513 -31.28 -1.06 -1.55
CA LEU A 513 -31.30 0.41 -1.53
C LEU A 513 -32.17 0.95 -2.65
N THR A 514 -32.89 2.03 -2.38
CA THR A 514 -33.61 2.78 -3.40
C THR A 514 -32.66 3.47 -4.36
N HIS A 515 -33.13 3.87 -5.54
CA HIS A 515 -32.29 4.62 -6.49
C HIS A 515 -31.70 5.89 -5.90
N SER A 516 -32.49 6.63 -5.09
CA SER A 516 -32.02 7.82 -4.38
C SER A 516 -30.92 7.49 -3.37
N GLN A 517 -31.09 6.43 -2.57
CA GLN A 517 -30.08 5.98 -1.62
C GLN A 517 -28.79 5.52 -2.32
N HIS A 518 -28.89 4.81 -3.45
CA HIS A 518 -27.73 4.47 -4.29
C HIS A 518 -26.98 5.72 -4.74
N LYS A 519 -27.70 6.68 -5.29
CA LYS A 519 -27.13 7.95 -5.76
C LYS A 519 -26.39 8.68 -4.64
N CYS A 520 -27.00 8.78 -3.46
CA CYS A 520 -26.38 9.42 -2.29
C CYS A 520 -25.14 8.67 -1.79
N LEU A 521 -25.20 7.32 -1.71
CA LEU A 521 -24.10 6.49 -1.26
C LEU A 521 -22.88 6.60 -2.20
N PHE A 522 -23.08 6.49 -3.51
CA PHE A 522 -21.99 6.56 -4.48
C PHE A 522 -21.38 7.95 -4.58
N LEU A 523 -22.20 9.01 -4.44
CA LEU A 523 -21.72 10.38 -4.36
C LEU A 523 -20.92 10.61 -3.07
N ALA A 524 -21.42 10.11 -1.93
CA ALA A 524 -20.69 10.16 -0.65
C ALA A 524 -19.36 9.41 -0.75
N ALA A 525 -19.32 8.25 -1.40
CA ALA A 525 -18.07 7.51 -1.63
C ALA A 525 -17.05 8.29 -2.47
N LEU A 526 -17.50 9.03 -3.48
CA LEU A 526 -16.65 9.88 -4.29
C LEU A 526 -16.11 11.11 -3.50
N LEU A 527 -16.83 11.57 -2.46
CA LEU A 527 -16.58 12.85 -1.79
C LEU A 527 -16.17 12.72 -0.31
N HIS A 528 -16.18 11.51 0.32
CA HIS A 528 -16.02 11.37 1.78
C HIS A 528 -14.76 12.01 2.34
N ASP A 529 -13.70 12.04 1.56
CA ASP A 529 -12.40 12.59 1.92
C ASP A 529 -12.07 13.94 1.25
N ILE A 530 -13.06 14.59 0.61
CA ILE A 530 -12.86 15.87 -0.09
C ILE A 530 -12.38 17.00 0.84
N GLY A 531 -12.62 16.88 2.14
CA GLY A 531 -12.18 17.84 3.15
C GLY A 531 -10.74 17.65 3.64
N LYS A 532 -9.99 16.63 3.14
CA LYS A 532 -8.59 16.41 3.50
C LYS A 532 -7.71 17.54 2.98
N GLY A 533 -6.70 17.89 3.78
CA GLY A 533 -5.71 18.89 3.36
C GLY A 533 -5.71 20.23 4.10
N HIS A 534 -6.68 20.47 4.95
CA HIS A 534 -6.81 21.73 5.68
C HIS A 534 -6.72 21.56 7.21
N GLY A 535 -5.88 20.65 7.72
CA GLY A 535 -5.69 20.39 9.15
C GLY A 535 -6.69 19.36 9.73
N LYS A 536 -7.03 19.47 11.04
CA LYS A 536 -7.91 18.54 11.75
C LYS A 536 -9.38 18.63 11.29
N ASN A 537 -10.20 17.60 11.55
CA ASN A 537 -11.64 17.54 11.28
C ASN A 537 -12.01 17.54 9.78
N HIS A 538 -11.33 16.73 8.97
CA HIS A 538 -11.60 16.62 7.52
C HIS A 538 -13.03 16.14 7.21
N ALA A 539 -13.65 15.31 8.06
CA ALA A 539 -15.02 14.80 7.87
C ALA A 539 -16.06 15.93 7.97
N GLU A 540 -15.94 16.83 8.97
CA GLU A 540 -16.82 17.99 9.11
C GLU A 540 -16.66 18.96 7.93
N ARG A 541 -15.43 19.24 7.54
CA ARG A 541 -15.18 20.10 6.38
C ARG A 541 -15.64 19.46 5.09
N GLY A 542 -15.41 18.13 4.92
CA GLY A 542 -15.90 17.39 3.79
C GLY A 542 -17.43 17.49 3.66
N ALA A 543 -18.14 17.35 4.77
CA ALA A 543 -19.59 17.53 4.81
C ALA A 543 -20.02 18.96 4.41
N ALA A 544 -19.30 19.98 4.87
CA ALA A 544 -19.62 21.38 4.49
C ALA A 544 -19.32 21.64 3.00
N VAL A 545 -18.19 21.15 2.48
CA VAL A 545 -17.82 21.26 1.05
C VAL A 545 -18.80 20.50 0.17
N SER A 546 -19.21 19.29 0.58
CA SER A 546 -20.16 18.47 -0.19
C SER A 546 -21.54 19.09 -0.29
N ASP A 547 -21.95 19.90 0.66
CA ASP A 547 -23.23 20.62 0.62
C ASP A 547 -23.28 21.57 -0.60
N ALA A 548 -22.24 22.39 -0.80
CA ALA A 548 -22.12 23.28 -1.95
C ALA A 548 -22.04 22.51 -3.29
N ILE A 549 -21.36 21.36 -3.29
CA ILE A 549 -21.30 20.48 -4.48
C ILE A 549 -22.70 19.93 -4.80
N CYS A 550 -23.41 19.41 -3.80
CA CYS A 550 -24.74 18.85 -3.96
C CYS A 550 -25.76 19.90 -4.43
N GLU A 551 -25.67 21.14 -3.91
CA GLU A 551 -26.50 22.25 -4.34
C GLU A 551 -26.30 22.55 -5.83
N ARG A 552 -25.04 22.66 -6.27
CA ARG A 552 -24.68 22.88 -7.69
C ARG A 552 -25.14 21.74 -8.59
N LEU A 553 -25.11 20.50 -8.09
CA LEU A 553 -25.62 19.32 -8.81
C LEU A 553 -27.14 19.18 -8.74
N GLY A 554 -27.88 20.16 -8.21
CA GLY A 554 -29.34 20.16 -8.17
C GLY A 554 -29.95 19.03 -7.32
N ILE A 555 -29.22 18.56 -6.29
CA ILE A 555 -29.68 17.48 -5.41
C ILE A 555 -30.67 18.04 -4.39
N HIS A 556 -31.77 17.31 -4.16
CA HIS A 556 -32.81 17.72 -3.20
C HIS A 556 -32.25 17.82 -1.77
N VAL A 557 -32.86 18.69 -0.94
CA VAL A 557 -32.41 18.99 0.42
C VAL A 557 -32.26 17.72 1.27
N GLU A 558 -33.23 16.81 1.20
CA GLU A 558 -33.21 15.55 1.96
C GLU A 558 -32.03 14.65 1.56
N GLU A 559 -31.76 14.51 0.27
CA GLU A 559 -30.63 13.78 -0.27
C GLU A 559 -29.29 14.45 0.08
N ARG A 560 -29.24 15.81 0.08
CA ARG A 560 -28.07 16.59 0.51
C ARG A 560 -27.72 16.31 1.97
N GLU A 561 -28.69 16.34 2.87
CA GLU A 561 -28.47 16.02 4.29
C GLU A 561 -27.98 14.59 4.48
N LEU A 562 -28.48 13.65 3.68
CA LEU A 562 -28.02 12.26 3.71
C LEU A 562 -26.55 12.13 3.25
N VAL A 563 -26.16 12.79 2.16
CA VAL A 563 -24.75 12.79 1.68
C VAL A 563 -23.84 13.43 2.74
N LYS A 564 -24.22 14.56 3.30
CA LYS A 564 -23.48 15.23 4.38
C LYS A 564 -23.33 14.35 5.61
N PHE A 565 -24.41 13.67 6.00
CA PHE A 565 -24.38 12.71 7.11
C PHE A 565 -23.38 11.58 6.86
N LEU A 566 -23.43 10.95 5.69
CA LEU A 566 -22.51 9.86 5.33
C LEU A 566 -21.04 10.32 5.35
N ILE A 567 -20.75 11.51 4.82
CA ILE A 567 -19.40 12.06 4.81
C ILE A 567 -18.94 12.44 6.22
N ARG A 568 -19.80 13.08 7.04
CA ARG A 568 -19.48 13.47 8.42
C ARG A 568 -19.14 12.27 9.28
N HIS A 569 -19.87 11.16 9.11
CA HIS A 569 -19.81 10.01 10.01
C HIS A 569 -19.12 8.78 9.41
N HIS A 570 -18.43 8.90 8.26
CA HIS A 570 -17.81 7.76 7.58
C HIS A 570 -16.80 6.96 8.43
N LEU A 571 -16.17 7.59 9.43
CA LEU A 571 -15.22 6.94 10.34
C LEU A 571 -15.87 6.27 11.57
N VAL A 572 -17.12 6.60 11.89
CA VAL A 572 -17.75 6.21 13.16
C VAL A 572 -17.77 4.69 13.35
N LEU A 573 -18.19 3.94 12.34
CA LEU A 573 -18.24 2.46 12.45
C LEU A 573 -16.85 1.83 12.53
N ALA A 574 -15.89 2.31 11.73
CA ALA A 574 -14.52 1.78 11.74
C ALA A 574 -13.84 2.07 13.09
N GLU A 575 -13.94 3.29 13.60
CA GLU A 575 -13.33 3.66 14.88
C GLU A 575 -13.97 2.91 16.06
N THR A 576 -15.31 2.80 16.08
CA THR A 576 -16.00 2.07 17.14
C THR A 576 -15.63 0.59 17.12
N ALA A 577 -15.63 -0.05 15.94
CA ALA A 577 -15.32 -1.47 15.83
C ALA A 577 -13.88 -1.80 16.26
N LEU A 578 -12.91 -0.94 15.89
CA LEU A 578 -11.50 -1.20 16.14
C LEU A 578 -10.99 -0.75 17.51
N LYS A 579 -11.57 0.33 18.07
CA LYS A 579 -11.04 0.97 19.28
C LYS A 579 -11.91 0.76 20.52
N ARG A 580 -13.16 0.30 20.38
CA ARG A 580 -14.08 0.17 21.52
C ARG A 580 -14.37 -1.29 21.85
N ASP A 581 -14.64 -1.53 23.13
CA ASP A 581 -15.12 -2.83 23.59
C ASP A 581 -16.56 -3.04 23.12
N LEU A 582 -16.74 -3.97 22.20
CA LEU A 582 -18.06 -4.28 21.66
C LEU A 582 -18.91 -5.13 22.63
N SER A 583 -18.36 -5.61 23.74
CA SER A 583 -19.13 -6.23 24.82
C SER A 583 -19.78 -5.20 25.78
N ASP A 584 -19.28 -3.97 25.80
CA ASP A 584 -19.86 -2.83 26.52
C ASP A 584 -21.02 -2.23 25.70
N GLU A 585 -22.14 -1.95 26.36
CA GLU A 585 -23.33 -1.38 25.72
C GLU A 585 -23.16 0.08 25.32
N LYS A 586 -22.41 0.84 26.09
CA LYS A 586 -22.28 2.28 25.94
C LYS A 586 -21.76 2.72 24.57
N PRO A 587 -20.68 2.15 24.01
CA PRO A 587 -20.24 2.42 22.67
C PRO A 587 -21.28 2.07 21.59
N ILE A 588 -22.06 0.99 21.80
CA ILE A 588 -23.08 0.56 20.84
C ILE A 588 -24.25 1.55 20.81
N VAL A 589 -24.75 1.93 22.01
CA VAL A 589 -25.83 2.90 22.14
C VAL A 589 -25.39 4.26 21.59
N ARG A 590 -24.18 4.71 21.92
CA ARG A 590 -23.62 5.97 21.38
C ARG A 590 -23.55 5.95 19.85
N CYS A 591 -23.11 4.83 19.28
CA CYS A 591 -23.08 4.64 17.84
C CYS A 591 -24.50 4.69 17.24
N ALA A 592 -25.47 4.01 17.85
CA ALA A 592 -26.86 4.03 17.44
C ALA A 592 -27.48 5.44 17.50
N THR A 593 -27.18 6.20 18.56
CA THR A 593 -27.62 7.58 18.71
C THR A 593 -27.08 8.50 17.61
N VAL A 594 -25.82 8.30 17.19
CA VAL A 594 -25.21 9.08 16.08
C VAL A 594 -25.82 8.69 14.74
N VAL A 595 -26.10 7.40 14.54
CA VAL A 595 -26.59 6.87 13.25
C VAL A 595 -28.08 7.14 13.04
N GLU A 596 -28.88 7.12 14.10
CA GLU A 596 -30.31 7.45 14.22
C GLU A 596 -31.27 6.40 13.61
N ASP A 597 -31.02 5.89 12.41
CA ASP A 597 -31.90 4.93 11.73
C ASP A 597 -31.17 3.80 11.00
N VAL A 598 -31.92 2.75 10.59
CA VAL A 598 -31.37 1.55 9.97
C VAL A 598 -30.86 1.81 8.55
N ASP A 599 -31.51 2.71 7.79
CA ASP A 599 -31.10 2.98 6.42
C ASP A 599 -29.77 3.74 6.37
N ARG A 600 -29.58 4.70 7.28
CA ARG A 600 -28.29 5.38 7.47
C ARG A 600 -27.21 4.39 7.92
N LEU A 601 -27.54 3.47 8.83
CA LEU A 601 -26.62 2.41 9.27
C LEU A 601 -26.19 1.52 8.09
N ASP A 602 -27.15 1.07 7.29
CA ASP A 602 -26.91 0.23 6.13
C ASP A 602 -25.96 0.92 5.14
N MET A 603 -26.17 2.20 4.83
CA MET A 603 -25.30 2.96 3.93
C MET A 603 -23.91 3.26 4.53
N LEU A 604 -23.82 3.64 5.81
CA LEU A 604 -22.52 3.81 6.49
C LEU A 604 -21.72 2.51 6.53
N TYR A 605 -22.40 1.39 6.74
CA TYR A 605 -21.76 0.09 6.77
C TYR A 605 -21.13 -0.27 5.41
N LEU A 606 -21.87 -0.06 4.32
CA LEU A 606 -21.37 -0.25 2.96
C LEU A 606 -20.20 0.69 2.63
N LEU A 607 -20.32 1.97 3.01
CA LEU A 607 -19.28 2.96 2.81
C LEU A 607 -18.01 2.59 3.58
N THR A 608 -18.14 2.15 4.84
CA THR A 608 -17.00 1.73 5.68
C THR A 608 -16.28 0.51 5.10
N ILE A 609 -17.01 -0.47 4.56
CA ILE A 609 -16.41 -1.63 3.89
C ILE A 609 -15.63 -1.17 2.66
N ALA A 610 -16.25 -0.37 1.81
CA ALA A 610 -15.66 0.10 0.56
C ALA A 610 -14.43 0.98 0.79
N ASP A 611 -14.50 1.91 1.73
CA ASP A 611 -13.39 2.77 2.14
C ASP A 611 -12.20 1.96 2.68
N SER A 612 -12.46 1.04 3.61
CA SER A 612 -11.40 0.17 4.18
C SER A 612 -10.71 -0.68 3.12
N LYS A 613 -11.47 -1.25 2.18
CA LYS A 613 -10.92 -2.03 1.05
C LYS A 613 -10.14 -1.16 0.07
N ALA A 614 -10.62 0.04 -0.21
CA ALA A 614 -9.96 1.01 -1.10
C ALA A 614 -8.66 1.56 -0.50
N THR A 615 -8.53 1.59 0.81
CA THR A 615 -7.32 2.03 1.53
C THR A 615 -6.15 1.07 1.29
N GLY A 616 -6.39 -0.25 1.28
CA GLY A 616 -5.39 -1.27 0.96
C GLY A 616 -5.49 -2.54 1.79
N PRO A 617 -4.68 -3.57 1.49
CA PRO A 617 -4.73 -4.87 2.17
C PRO A 617 -4.44 -4.81 3.68
N SER A 618 -3.66 -3.82 4.12
CA SER A 618 -3.38 -3.59 5.56
C SER A 618 -4.59 -3.04 6.31
N ALA A 619 -5.51 -2.37 5.62
CA ALA A 619 -6.70 -1.78 6.20
C ALA A 619 -7.90 -2.73 6.22
N TRP A 620 -7.91 -3.80 5.43
CA TRP A 620 -8.98 -4.78 5.33
C TRP A 620 -8.47 -6.21 5.45
N ASN A 621 -8.97 -6.94 6.45
CA ASN A 621 -8.73 -8.37 6.65
C ASN A 621 -9.96 -9.04 7.30
N THR A 622 -9.95 -10.36 7.42
CA THR A 622 -11.06 -11.15 7.96
C THR A 622 -11.43 -10.78 9.40
N TRP A 623 -10.44 -10.41 10.22
CA TRP A 623 -10.66 -9.98 11.60
C TRP A 623 -11.40 -8.64 11.68
N ARG A 624 -10.95 -7.62 10.94
CA ARG A 624 -11.63 -6.31 10.87
C ARG A 624 -13.04 -6.44 10.30
N ALA A 625 -13.21 -7.27 9.28
CA ALA A 625 -14.53 -7.60 8.74
C ALA A 625 -15.46 -8.20 9.81
N SER A 626 -14.94 -9.10 10.67
CA SER A 626 -15.73 -9.72 11.74
C SER A 626 -16.16 -8.71 12.80
N LEU A 627 -15.26 -7.81 13.24
CA LEU A 627 -15.57 -6.75 14.20
C LEU A 627 -16.62 -5.77 13.66
N LEU A 628 -16.47 -5.35 12.41
CA LEU A 628 -17.42 -4.44 11.78
C LEU A 628 -18.80 -5.08 11.62
N ARG A 629 -18.85 -6.37 11.24
CA ARG A 629 -20.11 -7.14 11.18
C ARG A 629 -20.78 -7.28 12.57
N GLU A 630 -19.99 -7.53 13.60
CA GLU A 630 -20.49 -7.62 14.98
C GLU A 630 -21.11 -6.29 15.43
N LEU A 631 -20.38 -5.17 15.23
CA LEU A 631 -20.88 -3.84 15.55
C LEU A 631 -22.19 -3.54 14.79
N TYR A 632 -22.20 -3.75 13.46
CA TYR A 632 -23.39 -3.54 12.65
C TYR A 632 -24.60 -4.30 13.18
N GLY A 633 -24.43 -5.58 13.52
CA GLY A 633 -25.51 -6.42 14.06
C GLY A 633 -26.03 -5.92 15.41
N LYS A 634 -25.15 -5.41 16.28
CA LYS A 634 -25.51 -4.85 17.60
C LYS A 634 -26.24 -3.51 17.46
N VAL A 635 -25.70 -2.57 16.68
CA VAL A 635 -26.30 -1.25 16.44
C VAL A 635 -27.67 -1.40 15.77
N ARG A 636 -27.78 -2.30 14.77
CA ARG A 636 -29.07 -2.57 14.10
C ARG A 636 -30.15 -3.06 15.04
N ARG A 637 -29.81 -3.91 16.04
CA ARG A 637 -30.77 -4.36 17.05
C ARG A 637 -31.28 -3.20 17.91
N VAL A 638 -30.39 -2.33 18.36
CA VAL A 638 -30.75 -1.13 19.12
C VAL A 638 -31.72 -0.24 18.30
N LEU A 639 -31.36 0.07 17.05
CA LEU A 639 -32.20 0.91 16.17
C LEU A 639 -33.57 0.29 15.81
N SER A 640 -33.66 -1.06 15.84
CA SER A 640 -34.93 -1.77 15.57
C SER A 640 -35.87 -1.82 16.78
N GLY A 641 -35.56 -1.13 17.88
CA GLY A 641 -36.42 -1.05 19.08
C GLY A 641 -36.60 -2.38 19.83
N ARG A 642 -35.76 -3.38 19.59
CA ARG A 642 -35.75 -4.63 20.35
C ARG A 642 -35.07 -4.36 21.68
N ASP A 643 -35.81 -4.62 22.78
CA ASP A 643 -35.40 -4.32 24.15
C ASP A 643 -34.06 -4.97 24.47
N TRP A 644 -32.97 -4.15 24.48
CA TRP A 644 -31.62 -4.63 24.74
C TRP A 644 -31.43 -5.10 26.19
N GLN A 645 -32.07 -4.42 27.16
CA GLN A 645 -31.90 -4.73 28.59
C GLN A 645 -32.53 -6.05 28.99
N THR A 646 -33.66 -6.43 28.38
CA THR A 646 -34.29 -7.73 28.55
C THR A 646 -33.46 -8.87 27.94
N ASP A 647 -32.63 -8.53 26.94
CA ASP A 647 -31.85 -9.50 26.14
C ASP A 647 -30.54 -9.90 26.83
N VAL A 648 -29.87 -9.02 27.61
CA VAL A 648 -28.57 -9.31 28.25
C VAL A 648 -28.71 -10.42 29.30
N GLY A 649 -29.70 -10.28 30.19
CA GLY A 649 -29.95 -11.32 31.19
C GLY A 649 -30.40 -12.66 30.58
N GLN A 650 -31.18 -12.62 29.51
CA GLN A 650 -31.57 -13.82 28.76
C GLN A 650 -30.38 -14.44 28.01
N ARG A 651 -29.50 -13.61 27.43
CA ARG A 651 -28.27 -14.04 26.73
C ARG A 651 -27.30 -14.70 27.72
N ILE A 652 -27.06 -14.11 28.88
CA ILE A 652 -26.23 -14.73 29.94
C ILE A 652 -26.79 -16.09 30.31
N LYS A 653 -28.11 -16.19 30.56
CA LYS A 653 -28.74 -17.49 30.85
C LYS A 653 -28.64 -18.47 29.69
N ALA A 654 -28.80 -18.02 28.46
CA ALA A 654 -28.66 -18.87 27.28
C ALA A 654 -27.22 -19.39 27.12
N VAL A 655 -26.19 -18.52 27.33
CA VAL A 655 -24.78 -18.95 27.34
C VAL A 655 -24.52 -19.96 28.44
N GLN A 656 -24.97 -19.70 29.67
CA GLN A 656 -24.82 -20.62 30.81
C GLN A 656 -25.50 -21.98 30.54
N SER A 657 -26.72 -21.95 29.97
CA SER A 657 -27.44 -23.18 29.58
C SER A 657 -26.67 -23.95 28.52
N ARG A 658 -26.16 -23.27 27.48
CA ARG A 658 -25.39 -23.92 26.42
C ARG A 658 -24.05 -24.47 26.92
N VAL A 659 -23.37 -23.77 27.82
CA VAL A 659 -22.15 -24.26 28.49
C VAL A 659 -22.45 -25.56 29.25
N LEU A 660 -23.54 -25.62 30.03
CA LEU A 660 -23.96 -26.82 30.76
C LEU A 660 -24.32 -27.97 29.81
N GLU A 661 -24.98 -27.71 28.68
CA GLU A 661 -25.25 -28.72 27.65
C GLU A 661 -23.94 -29.30 27.08
N LEU A 662 -23.00 -28.45 26.71
CA LEU A 662 -21.69 -28.86 26.17
C LEU A 662 -20.89 -29.70 27.19
N PHE A 663 -20.93 -29.36 28.46
CA PHE A 663 -20.34 -30.20 29.52
C PHE A 663 -20.99 -31.58 29.58
N ARG A 664 -22.32 -31.66 29.50
CA ARG A 664 -23.05 -32.93 29.47
C ARG A 664 -22.67 -33.78 28.27
N GLU A 665 -22.58 -33.16 27.09
CA GLU A 665 -22.17 -33.85 25.86
C GLU A 665 -20.72 -34.38 25.96
N LYS A 666 -19.79 -33.61 26.55
CA LYS A 666 -18.36 -33.92 26.56
C LYS A 666 -17.95 -34.91 27.63
N MET A 667 -18.63 -34.92 28.78
CA MET A 667 -18.25 -35.72 29.93
C MET A 667 -19.13 -36.94 30.13
N ALA A 668 -20.15 -37.19 29.31
CA ALA A 668 -21.14 -38.27 29.51
C ALA A 668 -21.66 -38.33 30.94
N LEU A 669 -21.93 -37.18 31.56
CA LEU A 669 -22.21 -37.02 33.00
C LEU A 669 -23.51 -37.71 33.40
N SER A 670 -23.38 -38.76 34.16
CA SER A 670 -24.50 -39.40 34.91
C SER A 670 -24.55 -38.96 36.40
N GLU A 671 -23.54 -38.21 36.86
CA GLU A 671 -23.40 -37.88 38.29
C GLU A 671 -23.88 -36.45 38.59
N THR A 672 -24.85 -36.35 39.49
CA THR A 672 -25.50 -35.11 39.98
C THR A 672 -24.53 -34.14 40.66
N ASP A 673 -23.45 -34.64 41.28
CA ASP A 673 -22.49 -33.84 42.05
C ASP A 673 -21.54 -33.02 41.17
N GLU A 674 -21.18 -33.50 39.98
CA GLU A 674 -20.28 -32.77 39.10
C GLU A 674 -21.01 -31.69 38.30
N VAL A 675 -22.28 -31.93 37.94
CA VAL A 675 -23.16 -30.89 37.34
C VAL A 675 -23.38 -29.76 38.35
N GLY A 676 -23.54 -30.04 39.63
CA GLY A 676 -23.66 -29.03 40.68
C GLY A 676 -22.41 -28.15 40.79
N ARG A 677 -21.22 -28.76 40.75
CA ARG A 677 -19.93 -28.02 40.76
C ARG A 677 -19.74 -27.12 39.54
N ILE A 678 -20.06 -27.62 38.35
CA ILE A 678 -19.96 -26.82 37.11
C ILE A 678 -20.97 -25.68 37.14
N THR A 679 -22.18 -25.89 37.62
CA THR A 679 -23.20 -24.83 37.75
C THR A 679 -22.72 -23.75 38.72
N ALA A 680 -22.22 -24.11 39.88
CA ALA A 680 -21.66 -23.17 40.85
C ALA A 680 -20.45 -22.42 40.28
N TRP A 681 -19.61 -23.11 39.49
CA TRP A 681 -18.50 -22.45 38.79
C TRP A 681 -19.02 -21.45 37.75
N CYS A 682 -20.02 -21.79 36.95
CA CYS A 682 -20.63 -20.88 35.98
C CYS A 682 -21.22 -19.61 36.62
N GLU A 683 -21.75 -19.72 37.86
CA GLU A 683 -22.28 -18.57 38.61
C GLU A 683 -21.18 -17.61 39.09
N THR A 684 -19.94 -18.06 39.21
CA THR A 684 -18.79 -17.22 39.57
C THR A 684 -18.23 -16.42 38.39
N LEU A 685 -18.70 -16.69 37.13
CA LEU A 685 -18.23 -16.05 35.95
C LEU A 685 -18.77 -14.61 35.82
N SER A 686 -17.89 -13.67 35.51
CA SER A 686 -18.33 -12.29 35.28
C SER A 686 -19.20 -12.17 34.02
N HIS A 687 -20.16 -11.28 34.04
CA HIS A 687 -21.04 -11.03 32.91
C HIS A 687 -20.24 -10.71 31.64
N ARG A 688 -19.17 -9.89 31.74
CA ARG A 688 -18.27 -9.58 30.65
C ARG A 688 -17.65 -10.83 30.03
N TYR A 689 -17.14 -11.74 30.87
CA TYR A 689 -16.55 -12.99 30.40
C TYR A 689 -17.56 -13.87 29.65
N LEU A 690 -18.77 -14.05 30.22
CA LEU A 690 -19.85 -14.83 29.59
C LEU A 690 -20.31 -14.25 28.24
N LEU A 691 -20.25 -12.92 28.06
CA LEU A 691 -20.68 -12.24 26.85
C LEU A 691 -19.58 -12.12 25.80
N SER A 692 -18.31 -12.17 26.21
CA SER A 692 -17.16 -12.02 25.32
C SER A 692 -16.62 -13.35 24.80
N GLN A 693 -16.84 -14.46 25.53
CA GLN A 693 -16.30 -15.77 25.17
C GLN A 693 -17.41 -16.70 24.65
N PRO A 694 -17.13 -17.47 23.55
CA PRO A 694 -18.08 -18.47 23.06
C PRO A 694 -18.24 -19.64 24.07
N PRO A 695 -19.43 -20.28 24.15
CA PRO A 695 -19.68 -21.37 25.11
C PRO A 695 -18.66 -22.52 25.04
N GLU A 696 -18.19 -22.87 23.83
CA GLU A 696 -17.17 -23.90 23.61
C GLU A 696 -15.83 -23.51 24.24
N ALA A 697 -15.41 -22.27 24.11
CA ALA A 697 -14.17 -21.76 24.73
C ALA A 697 -14.31 -21.73 26.27
N ILE A 698 -15.48 -21.35 26.81
CA ILE A 698 -15.73 -21.37 28.25
C ILE A 698 -15.54 -22.77 28.83
N VAL A 699 -16.03 -23.80 28.13
CA VAL A 699 -15.82 -25.22 28.55
C VAL A 699 -14.32 -25.57 28.54
N GLU A 700 -13.59 -25.16 27.52
CA GLU A 700 -12.14 -25.41 27.44
C GLU A 700 -11.37 -24.67 28.54
N HIS A 701 -11.76 -23.45 28.88
CA HIS A 701 -11.16 -22.66 29.94
C HIS A 701 -11.34 -23.31 31.30
N TYR A 702 -12.49 -23.96 31.57
CA TYR A 702 -12.70 -24.76 32.78
C TYR A 702 -11.67 -25.89 32.88
N PHE A 703 -11.41 -26.61 31.78
CA PHE A 703 -10.43 -27.70 31.83
C PHE A 703 -9.01 -27.15 32.01
N MET A 704 -8.70 -25.97 31.47
CA MET A 704 -7.42 -25.30 31.71
C MET A 704 -7.24 -24.91 33.18
N GLU A 705 -8.29 -24.34 33.83
CA GLU A 705 -8.30 -24.04 35.28
C GLU A 705 -8.15 -25.31 36.14
N LYS A 706 -8.83 -26.41 35.77
CA LYS A 706 -8.71 -27.70 36.41
C LYS A 706 -7.29 -28.25 36.29
N GLN A 707 -6.72 -28.26 35.10
CA GLN A 707 -5.34 -28.69 34.83
C GLN A 707 -4.33 -27.86 35.63
N LEU A 708 -4.52 -26.54 35.69
CA LEU A 708 -3.67 -25.65 36.49
C LEU A 708 -3.71 -26.00 37.97
N SER A 709 -4.91 -26.30 38.47
CA SER A 709 -5.12 -26.71 39.88
C SER A 709 -4.46 -28.07 40.21
N GLU A 710 -4.51 -29.02 39.27
CA GLU A 710 -3.84 -30.32 39.37
C GLU A 710 -2.30 -30.19 39.39
N ILE A 711 -1.74 -29.36 38.51
CA ILE A 711 -0.30 -29.02 38.48
C ILE A 711 0.11 -28.42 39.83
N SER A 712 -0.70 -27.53 40.39
CA SER A 712 -0.43 -26.87 41.64
C SER A 712 -0.54 -27.83 42.85
N ALA A 713 -1.47 -28.80 42.82
CA ALA A 713 -1.67 -29.78 43.87
C ALA A 713 -0.59 -30.90 43.91
N SER A 714 0.00 -31.20 42.76
CA SER A 714 1.04 -32.24 42.61
C SER A 714 2.46 -31.75 42.98
N SER A 715 2.63 -30.48 43.32
CA SER A 715 3.94 -29.86 43.58
C SER A 715 4.17 -29.71 45.08
N GLU A 716 5.18 -30.42 45.62
CA GLU A 716 5.62 -30.32 47.02
C GLU A 716 6.33 -28.99 47.39
N TYR A 717 6.56 -28.11 46.43
CA TYR A 717 7.29 -26.85 46.61
C TYR A 717 6.43 -25.62 46.38
N LYS A 718 6.39 -24.67 47.31
CA LYS A 718 5.68 -23.38 47.20
C LYS A 718 6.14 -22.53 45.99
N ASP A 719 7.37 -22.75 45.49
CA ASP A 719 7.88 -22.04 44.32
C ASP A 719 7.34 -22.57 42.99
N ALA A 720 6.86 -23.82 42.94
CA ALA A 720 6.23 -24.37 41.74
C ALA A 720 4.82 -23.81 41.51
N LEU A 721 4.14 -23.32 42.54
CA LEU A 721 2.89 -22.56 42.41
C LEU A 721 3.07 -21.25 41.62
N LYS A 722 4.27 -20.63 41.74
CA LYS A 722 4.56 -19.36 41.05
C LYS A 722 4.77 -19.50 39.54
N SER A 723 5.12 -20.70 39.06
CA SER A 723 5.41 -20.98 37.64
C SER A 723 4.35 -21.86 36.96
N ALA A 724 3.28 -22.25 37.69
CA ALA A 724 2.22 -23.04 37.11
C ALA A 724 1.58 -22.31 35.93
N LEU A 725 1.59 -22.94 34.75
CA LEU A 725 1.17 -22.38 33.51
C LEU A 725 0.46 -23.42 32.64
N VAL A 726 -0.68 -23.04 32.07
CA VAL A 726 -1.36 -23.79 31.02
C VAL A 726 -1.52 -22.86 29.81
N VAL A 727 -1.00 -23.27 28.67
CA VAL A 727 -1.11 -22.54 27.43
C VAL A 727 -1.84 -23.39 26.41
N ARG A 728 -2.84 -22.82 25.77
CA ARG A 728 -3.52 -23.41 24.63
C ARG A 728 -3.40 -22.49 23.43
N THR A 729 -3.11 -23.07 22.28
CA THR A 729 -2.98 -22.34 21.02
C THR A 729 -3.80 -23.04 19.95
N GLU A 730 -4.64 -22.27 19.25
CA GLU A 730 -5.46 -22.80 18.18
C GLU A 730 -5.60 -21.79 17.04
N PRO A 731 -5.62 -22.26 15.78
CA PRO A 731 -5.90 -21.38 14.65
C PRO A 731 -7.37 -20.90 14.76
N VAL A 732 -7.58 -19.60 14.53
CA VAL A 732 -8.93 -19.03 14.48
C VAL A 732 -9.55 -19.42 13.14
N LEU A 733 -10.32 -20.52 13.17
CA LEU A 733 -11.20 -20.90 12.07
C LEU A 733 -12.41 -19.95 12.08
N SER A 734 -12.86 -19.47 10.91
CA SER A 734 -13.99 -18.55 10.83
C SER A 734 -15.22 -19.19 11.52
N PHE A 735 -15.68 -18.57 12.61
CA PHE A 735 -16.88 -19.02 13.34
C PHE A 735 -18.12 -18.75 12.50
N GLU A 736 -18.70 -19.77 11.87
CA GLU A 736 -20.08 -19.77 11.42
C GLU A 736 -20.82 -20.96 12.05
N GLY A 737 -21.97 -20.62 12.59
CA GLY A 737 -23.04 -21.48 13.07
C GLY A 737 -22.89 -22.99 12.85
N GLY A 738 -22.25 -23.70 13.75
CA GLY A 738 -22.49 -25.12 13.97
C GLY A 738 -21.77 -26.14 13.10
N ALA A 739 -20.87 -25.74 12.17
CA ALA A 739 -20.09 -26.73 11.41
C ALA A 739 -18.66 -26.22 11.17
N ARG A 740 -17.68 -26.96 11.68
CA ARG A 740 -16.26 -26.79 11.35
C ARG A 740 -16.05 -27.15 9.87
N GLN A 741 -15.74 -26.17 9.04
CA GLN A 741 -15.20 -26.41 7.70
C GLN A 741 -13.72 -26.05 7.67
N ASP A 742 -12.88 -27.03 7.31
CA ASP A 742 -11.45 -26.88 7.09
C ASP A 742 -11.21 -25.91 5.92
N LEU A 743 -10.59 -24.77 6.20
CA LEU A 743 -10.13 -23.81 5.20
C LEU A 743 -8.68 -24.08 4.75
N SER A 744 -8.19 -25.32 4.86
CA SER A 744 -6.80 -25.67 4.55
C SER A 744 -6.42 -25.66 3.06
N GLU A 745 -7.36 -25.42 2.13
CA GLU A 745 -7.07 -25.53 0.69
C GLU A 745 -7.12 -24.23 -0.13
N GLN A 746 -7.41 -23.06 0.45
CA GLN A 746 -7.43 -21.80 -0.31
C GLN A 746 -6.95 -20.60 0.53
N SER A 747 -5.72 -20.61 1.01
CA SER A 747 -5.09 -19.40 1.56
C SER A 747 -3.96 -18.91 0.67
N ASP A 748 -4.29 -18.05 -0.29
CA ASP A 748 -3.31 -17.12 -0.86
C ASP A 748 -3.28 -15.85 0.00
N LYS A 749 -2.20 -15.68 0.79
CA LYS A 749 -1.69 -14.41 1.35
C LYS A 749 -2.49 -13.65 2.43
N GLY A 750 -3.19 -14.34 3.34
CA GLY A 750 -3.62 -13.73 4.60
C GLY A 750 -3.04 -14.52 5.77
N GLY A 751 -2.13 -13.94 6.56
CA GLY A 751 -1.49 -14.65 7.67
C GLY A 751 -2.55 -15.23 8.62
N ASP A 752 -2.38 -16.51 9.00
CA ASP A 752 -3.26 -17.23 9.92
C ASP A 752 -3.35 -16.48 11.24
N ILE A 753 -4.58 -16.22 11.71
CA ILE A 753 -4.83 -15.68 13.04
C ILE A 753 -4.88 -16.85 14.01
N TRP A 754 -4.18 -16.72 15.12
CA TRP A 754 -4.13 -17.71 16.19
C TRP A 754 -4.73 -17.13 17.46
N GLN A 755 -5.45 -17.96 18.20
CA GLN A 755 -5.85 -17.69 19.57
C GLN A 755 -4.84 -18.34 20.51
N VAL A 756 -4.29 -17.57 21.43
CA VAL A 756 -3.38 -18.01 22.50
C VAL A 756 -4.08 -17.76 23.82
N THR A 757 -4.44 -18.82 24.51
CA THR A 757 -5.04 -18.73 25.85
C THR A 757 -4.00 -19.10 26.89
N VAL A 758 -3.79 -18.22 27.86
CA VAL A 758 -2.83 -18.39 28.95
C VAL A 758 -3.59 -18.44 30.26
N ALA A 759 -3.47 -19.53 31.00
CA ALA A 759 -3.99 -19.68 32.37
C ALA A 759 -2.84 -19.83 33.36
N THR A 760 -2.78 -18.94 34.34
CA THR A 760 -1.77 -18.94 35.41
C THR A 760 -2.33 -18.24 36.67
N TYR A 761 -1.60 -18.24 37.79
CA TYR A 761 -1.99 -17.42 38.93
C TYR A 761 -1.70 -15.93 38.67
N ASP A 762 -2.69 -15.10 38.98
CA ASP A 762 -2.60 -13.65 38.77
C ASP A 762 -1.47 -13.02 39.61
N ARG A 763 -0.79 -12.09 39.01
CA ARG A 763 0.27 -11.29 39.61
C ARG A 763 0.42 -9.93 38.96
N PRO A 764 0.89 -8.93 39.71
CA PRO A 764 1.18 -7.62 39.13
C PRO A 764 2.16 -7.69 37.95
N GLY A 765 1.82 -7.10 36.81
CA GLY A 765 2.64 -7.08 35.60
C GLY A 765 2.58 -8.34 34.74
N LEU A 766 1.63 -9.25 34.97
CA LEU A 766 1.49 -10.49 34.17
C LEU A 766 1.31 -10.21 32.68
N PHE A 767 0.46 -9.26 32.32
CA PHE A 767 0.23 -8.92 30.92
C PHE A 767 1.49 -8.37 30.23
N ALA A 768 2.27 -7.53 30.94
CA ALA A 768 3.57 -7.06 30.43
C ALA A 768 4.54 -8.23 30.17
N LEU A 769 4.54 -9.24 31.07
CA LEU A 769 5.36 -10.43 30.92
C LEU A 769 4.94 -11.24 29.68
N ILE A 770 3.63 -11.49 29.48
CA ILE A 770 3.10 -12.22 28.33
C ILE A 770 3.46 -11.50 27.01
N THR A 771 3.23 -10.19 26.95
CA THR A 771 3.53 -9.38 25.75
C THR A 771 5.03 -9.35 25.44
N GLY A 772 5.89 -9.31 26.49
CA GLY A 772 7.33 -9.34 26.33
C GLY A 772 7.84 -10.67 25.76
N VAL A 773 7.33 -11.79 26.25
CA VAL A 773 7.73 -13.13 25.75
C VAL A 773 7.21 -13.37 24.33
N LEU A 774 5.96 -13.00 24.02
CA LEU A 774 5.42 -13.08 22.65
C LEU A 774 6.23 -12.25 21.67
N TRP A 775 6.61 -11.03 22.05
CA TRP A 775 7.50 -10.20 21.25
C TRP A 775 8.86 -10.87 21.01
N CYS A 776 9.48 -11.47 22.04
CA CYS A 776 10.74 -12.22 21.88
C CYS A 776 10.59 -13.43 20.95
N CYS A 777 9.41 -14.03 20.90
CA CYS A 777 9.05 -15.08 19.93
C CYS A 777 8.80 -14.55 18.51
N GLY A 778 8.65 -13.24 18.33
CA GLY A 778 8.40 -12.62 17.02
C GLY A 778 6.93 -12.68 16.60
N VAL A 779 6.01 -12.82 17.53
CA VAL A 779 4.57 -12.90 17.34
C VAL A 779 3.96 -11.52 17.56
N ASN A 780 3.02 -11.12 16.69
CA ASN A 780 2.31 -9.85 16.80
C ASN A 780 0.92 -10.05 17.41
N ILE A 781 0.56 -9.22 18.40
CA ILE A 781 -0.71 -9.28 19.13
C ILE A 781 -1.70 -8.33 18.44
N LEU A 782 -2.94 -8.79 18.22
CA LEU A 782 -4.05 -8.01 17.65
C LEU A 782 -5.02 -7.54 18.73
N SER A 783 -5.33 -8.40 19.70
CA SER A 783 -6.14 -8.06 20.87
C SER A 783 -5.82 -9.00 22.03
N ALA A 784 -6.12 -8.55 23.23
CA ALA A 784 -6.03 -9.36 24.43
C ALA A 784 -7.20 -9.05 25.37
N ASP A 785 -7.97 -10.07 25.70
CA ASP A 785 -8.98 -10.05 26.76
C ASP A 785 -8.36 -10.65 28.02
N ILE A 786 -8.34 -9.90 29.12
CA ILE A 786 -7.71 -10.26 30.38
C ILE A 786 -8.79 -10.46 31.42
N PHE A 787 -8.81 -11.66 32.05
CA PHE A 787 -9.77 -12.01 33.06
C PHE A 787 -9.07 -12.55 34.30
N THR A 788 -9.31 -11.93 35.46
CA THR A 788 -8.90 -12.45 36.77
C THR A 788 -10.12 -13.03 37.45
N ARG A 789 -10.00 -14.29 37.83
CA ARG A 789 -11.04 -15.06 38.55
C ARG A 789 -11.00 -14.75 40.04
N SER A 790 -12.14 -14.97 40.72
CA SER A 790 -12.21 -14.87 42.17
C SER A 790 -11.29 -15.88 42.90
N SER A 791 -10.87 -16.94 42.19
CA SER A 791 -9.87 -17.93 42.65
C SER A 791 -8.42 -17.42 42.58
N GLY A 792 -8.19 -16.22 42.07
CA GLY A 792 -6.83 -15.69 41.81
C GLY A 792 -6.16 -16.29 40.58
N ILE A 793 -6.89 -16.95 39.69
CA ILE A 793 -6.39 -17.41 38.39
C ILE A 793 -6.63 -16.34 37.35
N ALA A 794 -5.56 -15.95 36.65
CA ALA A 794 -5.62 -15.12 35.44
C ALA A 794 -5.83 -16.03 34.22
N LEU A 795 -6.76 -15.61 33.38
CA LEU A 795 -7.07 -16.25 32.10
C LEU A 795 -7.01 -15.19 31.00
N ASP A 796 -5.93 -15.18 30.28
CA ASP A 796 -5.69 -14.19 29.21
C ASP A 796 -5.89 -14.83 27.84
N VAL A 797 -6.79 -14.27 27.05
CA VAL A 797 -7.13 -14.72 25.71
C VAL A 797 -6.59 -13.71 24.70
N LEU A 798 -5.57 -14.09 23.94
CA LEU A 798 -4.91 -13.22 22.99
C LEU A 798 -5.18 -13.68 21.56
N LEU A 799 -5.49 -12.75 20.67
CA LEU A 799 -5.48 -12.97 19.24
C LEU A 799 -4.16 -12.47 18.67
N VAL A 800 -3.47 -13.31 17.91
CA VAL A 800 -2.14 -13.04 17.36
C VAL A 800 -2.06 -13.40 15.89
N ASN A 801 -1.12 -12.78 15.18
CA ASN A 801 -0.82 -13.08 13.78
C ASN A 801 0.69 -12.99 13.50
N GLN A 802 1.08 -13.17 12.24
CA GLN A 802 2.46 -13.07 11.76
C GLN A 802 3.44 -14.00 12.47
N LEU A 803 3.12 -15.31 12.46
CA LEU A 803 4.08 -16.30 12.93
C LEU A 803 5.37 -16.25 12.09
N PRO A 804 6.55 -16.24 12.72
CA PRO A 804 7.84 -16.08 12.00
C PRO A 804 8.12 -17.16 10.96
N ASP A 805 7.68 -18.39 11.22
CA ASP A 805 7.80 -19.53 10.33
C ASP A 805 6.57 -20.43 10.47
N PRO A 806 5.64 -20.43 9.51
CA PRO A 806 4.45 -21.27 9.56
C PRO A 806 4.74 -22.79 9.60
N LEU A 807 5.92 -23.21 9.12
CA LEU A 807 6.32 -24.62 9.12
C LEU A 807 6.82 -25.12 10.49
N ARG A 808 7.10 -24.21 11.43
CA ARG A 808 7.64 -24.50 12.78
C ARG A 808 6.74 -23.99 13.90
N THR A 809 5.46 -24.01 13.68
CA THR A 809 4.47 -23.46 14.62
C THR A 809 4.50 -24.16 15.98
N GLU A 810 4.63 -25.48 16.02
CA GLU A 810 4.73 -26.24 17.27
C GLU A 810 5.99 -25.87 18.07
N GLU A 811 7.14 -25.79 17.42
CA GLU A 811 8.41 -25.38 18.07
C GLU A 811 8.32 -23.96 18.65
N LEU A 812 7.59 -23.08 17.98
CA LEU A 812 7.37 -21.70 18.42
C LEU A 812 6.56 -21.68 19.72
N TRP A 813 5.47 -22.43 19.79
CA TRP A 813 4.61 -22.47 20.97
C TRP A 813 5.25 -23.19 22.16
N ASP A 814 6.04 -24.23 21.90
CA ASP A 814 6.84 -24.89 22.94
C ASP A 814 7.92 -23.94 23.50
N ARG A 815 8.53 -23.12 22.63
CA ARG A 815 9.46 -22.09 23.05
C ARG A 815 8.76 -21.03 23.90
N PHE A 816 7.61 -20.52 23.42
CA PHE A 816 6.81 -19.55 24.17
C PHE A 816 6.47 -20.06 25.58
N LYS A 817 6.00 -21.31 25.69
CA LYS A 817 5.66 -21.92 26.97
C LYS A 817 6.88 -21.99 27.91
N ARG A 818 8.03 -22.47 27.42
CA ARG A 818 9.28 -22.54 28.22
C ARG A 818 9.75 -21.17 28.69
N ASP A 819 9.74 -20.20 27.79
CA ASP A 819 10.20 -18.85 28.10
C ASP A 819 9.23 -18.15 29.09
N MET A 820 7.92 -18.41 28.98
CA MET A 820 6.92 -17.97 29.94
C MET A 820 7.14 -18.58 31.35
N GLU A 821 7.28 -19.92 31.45
CA GLU A 821 7.53 -20.62 32.71
C GLU A 821 8.76 -20.03 33.43
N ARG A 822 9.86 -19.81 32.71
CA ARG A 822 11.07 -19.22 33.26
C ARG A 822 10.88 -17.77 33.69
N SER A 823 10.18 -16.99 32.88
CA SER A 823 9.91 -15.58 33.18
C SER A 823 8.94 -15.42 34.35
N LEU A 824 8.04 -16.36 34.54
CA LEU A 824 7.19 -16.44 35.73
C LEU A 824 7.97 -16.75 37.00
N GLN A 825 9.05 -17.53 36.93
CA GLN A 825 9.94 -17.82 38.04
C GLN A 825 10.87 -16.65 38.35
N ASP A 826 11.46 -16.06 37.31
CA ASP A 826 12.43 -14.97 37.42
C ASP A 826 12.24 -13.96 36.31
N ARG A 827 11.75 -12.75 36.65
CA ARG A 827 11.55 -11.65 35.71
C ARG A 827 12.85 -11.21 35.03
N SER A 828 14.02 -11.37 35.67
CA SER A 828 15.30 -11.01 35.08
C SER A 828 15.63 -11.83 33.83
N TYR A 829 15.06 -13.02 33.70
CA TYR A 829 15.15 -13.83 32.48
C TYR A 829 14.46 -13.15 31.27
N LEU A 830 13.29 -12.54 31.46
CA LEU A 830 12.65 -11.76 30.41
C LEU A 830 13.50 -10.57 29.99
N ASP A 831 14.11 -9.85 30.95
CA ASP A 831 14.98 -8.72 30.63
C ASP A 831 16.19 -9.14 29.77
N GLN A 832 16.76 -10.32 30.04
CA GLN A 832 17.83 -10.90 29.22
C GLN A 832 17.34 -11.26 27.80
N LEU A 833 16.16 -11.87 27.67
CA LEU A 833 15.56 -12.19 26.37
C LEU A 833 15.34 -10.92 25.54
N ILE A 834 14.83 -9.88 26.15
CA ILE A 834 14.60 -8.56 25.51
C ILE A 834 15.91 -7.94 25.06
N GLN A 835 16.95 -7.91 25.91
CA GLN A 835 18.27 -7.38 25.55
C GLN A 835 18.89 -8.13 24.37
N ASN A 836 18.79 -9.44 24.33
CA ASN A 836 19.26 -10.28 23.23
C ASN A 836 18.49 -9.96 21.95
N ARG A 837 17.17 -9.77 22.04
CA ARG A 837 16.33 -9.43 20.89
C ARG A 837 16.66 -8.04 20.35
N VAL A 838 16.77 -7.02 21.21
CA VAL A 838 17.15 -5.65 20.84
C VAL A 838 18.54 -5.63 20.19
N SER A 839 19.50 -6.39 20.71
CA SER A 839 20.85 -6.48 20.14
C SER A 839 20.85 -7.02 18.70
N SER A 840 19.95 -7.96 18.38
CA SER A 840 19.79 -8.52 17.04
C SER A 840 19.15 -7.55 16.04
N TYR A 841 18.40 -6.54 16.50
CA TYR A 841 17.76 -5.51 15.66
C TYR A 841 18.66 -4.31 15.33
N ARG A 842 19.81 -4.13 15.97
CA ARG A 842 20.72 -2.98 15.77
C ARG A 842 21.26 -2.77 14.35
N LEU A 843 20.93 -3.63 13.40
CA LEU A 843 21.38 -3.57 12.00
C LEU A 843 20.39 -2.85 11.04
N ARG A 844 19.23 -2.41 11.50
CA ARG A 844 18.25 -1.68 10.66
C ARG A 844 17.97 -0.31 11.27
N ARG A 845 18.65 0.73 10.78
CA ARG A 845 18.28 2.12 11.09
C ARG A 845 16.97 2.48 10.42
N THR A 846 15.89 2.56 11.18
CA THR A 846 14.65 3.23 10.79
C THR A 846 14.63 4.63 11.39
N ILE A 847 14.21 5.61 10.62
CA ILE A 847 14.14 7.02 11.04
C ILE A 847 12.70 7.28 11.51
N PRO A 848 12.53 8.02 12.62
CA PRO A 848 11.24 8.35 13.18
C PRO A 848 10.37 9.17 12.19
N PRO A 849 9.01 8.95 12.03
CA PRO A 849 8.11 9.83 11.31
C PRO A 849 7.79 11.12 12.06
N VAL A 850 7.15 11.97 11.32
CA VAL A 850 6.82 13.37 11.59
C VAL A 850 5.70 13.59 12.62
N ARG A 851 5.04 12.55 13.11
CA ARG A 851 3.98 12.76 14.12
C ARG A 851 4.53 12.48 15.51
N PRO A 852 4.42 13.44 16.46
CA PRO A 852 4.80 13.21 17.84
C PRO A 852 3.91 12.10 18.45
N ASP A 853 4.52 11.32 19.35
CA ASP A 853 3.80 10.37 20.17
C ASP A 853 2.68 11.09 20.94
N ARG A 854 1.51 10.49 21.06
CA ARG A 854 0.34 11.09 21.72
C ARG A 854 -0.37 10.06 22.58
N VAL A 855 -0.71 10.44 23.79
CA VAL A 855 -1.53 9.65 24.71
C VAL A 855 -2.84 10.42 25.01
N VAL A 856 -3.96 9.74 24.89
CA VAL A 856 -5.31 10.27 25.20
C VAL A 856 -5.90 9.40 26.28
N ILE A 857 -6.47 10.03 27.31
CA ILE A 857 -7.18 9.35 28.39
C ILE A 857 -8.65 9.71 28.26
N ASP A 858 -9.52 8.71 28.19
CA ASP A 858 -10.97 8.83 28.02
C ASP A 858 -11.66 8.08 29.18
N GLU A 859 -12.36 8.81 30.04
CA GLU A 859 -13.12 8.29 31.17
C GLU A 859 -14.62 8.20 30.89
N GLU A 860 -15.08 8.72 29.74
CA GLU A 860 -16.50 8.80 29.44
C GLU A 860 -17.02 7.64 28.59
N SER A 861 -16.18 7.07 27.74
CA SER A 861 -16.58 6.06 26.74
C SER A 861 -16.83 4.67 27.30
N SER A 862 -16.45 4.37 28.54
CA SER A 862 -16.83 3.15 29.27
C SER A 862 -17.34 3.48 30.66
N ASP A 863 -18.30 2.72 31.16
CA ASP A 863 -18.82 2.88 32.54
C ASP A 863 -17.90 2.23 33.58
N PHE A 864 -17.10 1.24 33.18
CA PHE A 864 -16.33 0.39 34.10
C PHE A 864 -14.83 0.71 34.09
N TYR A 865 -14.29 1.26 33.00
CA TYR A 865 -12.86 1.41 32.75
C TYR A 865 -12.48 2.82 32.37
N THR A 866 -11.25 3.22 32.67
CA THR A 866 -10.61 4.35 32.02
C THR A 866 -9.89 3.83 30.77
N ILE A 867 -10.03 4.52 29.65
CA ILE A 867 -9.43 4.11 28.38
C ILE A 867 -8.18 4.94 28.15
N VAL A 868 -7.05 4.29 27.94
CA VAL A 868 -5.77 4.91 27.59
C VAL A 868 -5.46 4.57 26.13
N GLU A 869 -5.55 5.57 25.26
CA GLU A 869 -5.21 5.45 23.84
C GLU A 869 -3.81 5.97 23.60
N VAL A 870 -2.92 5.13 23.08
CA VAL A 870 -1.52 5.46 22.78
C VAL A 870 -1.30 5.45 21.28
N TYR A 871 -0.96 6.61 20.73
CA TYR A 871 -0.64 6.79 19.32
C TYR A 871 0.86 6.99 19.19
N THR A 872 1.53 6.03 18.60
CA THR A 872 2.99 6.03 18.45
C THR A 872 3.40 5.29 17.18
N TRP A 873 4.69 5.06 17.03
CA TRP A 873 5.29 4.25 15.95
C TRP A 873 5.31 2.80 16.28
N ASP A 874 5.23 1.96 15.24
CA ASP A 874 5.58 0.55 15.35
C ASP A 874 7.09 0.42 15.54
N ARG A 875 7.48 0.20 16.78
CA ARG A 875 8.85 -0.07 17.22
C ARG A 875 8.91 -1.42 17.88
N PRO A 876 10.02 -2.18 17.68
CA PRO A 876 10.19 -3.44 18.40
C PRO A 876 9.99 -3.29 19.91
N GLY A 877 9.01 -4.00 20.47
CA GLY A 877 8.75 -3.99 21.91
C GLY A 877 7.88 -2.83 22.42
N VAL A 878 7.27 -2.02 21.56
CA VAL A 878 6.44 -0.88 21.98
C VAL A 878 5.28 -1.30 22.88
N LEU A 879 4.57 -2.37 22.52
CA LEU A 879 3.47 -2.89 23.33
C LEU A 879 3.92 -3.34 24.73
N TYR A 880 5.05 -4.05 24.80
CA TYR A 880 5.66 -4.43 26.08
C TYR A 880 6.01 -3.20 26.93
N ALA A 881 6.64 -2.19 26.32
CA ALA A 881 7.07 -1.00 27.03
C ALA A 881 5.88 -0.21 27.61
N ILE A 882 4.76 -0.11 26.87
CA ILE A 882 3.52 0.52 27.35
C ILE A 882 2.92 -0.30 28.48
N ALA A 883 2.78 -1.62 28.31
CA ALA A 883 2.23 -2.52 29.33
C ALA A 883 3.07 -2.52 30.61
N ASP A 884 4.41 -2.50 30.50
CA ASP A 884 5.34 -2.41 31.63
C ASP A 884 5.23 -1.06 32.36
N GLU A 885 5.03 0.05 31.62
CA GLU A 885 4.85 1.35 32.24
C GLU A 885 3.49 1.49 32.94
N LEU A 886 2.42 0.98 32.34
CA LEU A 886 1.09 0.92 32.98
C LEU A 886 1.16 0.10 34.30
N PHE A 887 1.91 -1.01 34.30
CA PHE A 887 2.15 -1.79 35.51
C PHE A 887 2.94 -0.99 36.56
N ARG A 888 3.98 -0.25 36.19
CA ARG A 888 4.76 0.61 37.12
C ARG A 888 3.94 1.75 37.73
N LEU A 889 2.89 2.17 37.02
CA LEU A 889 1.91 3.14 37.46
C LEU A 889 0.79 2.51 38.33
N GLU A 890 0.94 1.24 38.71
CA GLU A 890 -0.04 0.47 39.52
C GLU A 890 -1.42 0.38 38.85
N LEU A 891 -1.43 0.30 37.52
CA LEU A 891 -2.65 0.15 36.73
C LEU A 891 -2.83 -1.30 36.28
N SER A 892 -4.05 -1.82 36.41
CA SER A 892 -4.47 -3.13 35.96
C SER A 892 -5.12 -3.03 34.57
N ILE A 893 -4.56 -3.75 33.59
CA ILE A 893 -5.10 -3.81 32.23
C ILE A 893 -6.17 -4.90 32.18
N GLN A 894 -7.36 -4.58 31.71
CA GLN A 894 -8.49 -5.49 31.57
C GLN A 894 -8.76 -5.92 30.14
N LEU A 895 -8.44 -5.04 29.17
CA LEU A 895 -8.60 -5.28 27.76
C LEU A 895 -7.55 -4.46 27.01
N ALA A 896 -6.97 -5.02 25.97
CA ALA A 896 -6.12 -4.31 25.03
C ALA A 896 -6.60 -4.55 23.59
N LYS A 897 -6.76 -3.47 22.84
CA LYS A 897 -7.02 -3.47 21.40
C LYS A 897 -5.78 -2.92 20.71
N ILE A 898 -5.09 -3.77 19.99
CA ILE A 898 -3.81 -3.45 19.37
C ILE A 898 -4.02 -3.24 17.89
N THR A 899 -3.76 -2.03 17.44
CA THR A 899 -3.97 -1.68 16.04
C THR A 899 -2.67 -1.11 15.48
N THR A 900 -1.95 -1.94 14.76
CA THR A 900 -0.70 -1.54 14.07
C THR A 900 -0.97 -1.38 12.57
N PRO A 901 -1.30 -0.19 12.11
CA PRO A 901 -1.48 0.09 10.70
C PRO A 901 -0.17 0.56 10.07
N GLY A 902 0.56 -0.35 9.46
CA GLY A 902 1.85 -0.05 8.83
C GLY A 902 2.89 0.36 9.88
N ALA A 903 3.40 1.59 9.80
CA ALA A 903 4.43 2.09 10.73
C ALA A 903 3.87 2.84 11.96
N GLN A 904 2.56 2.99 12.12
CA GLN A 904 1.94 3.65 13.29
C GLN A 904 1.20 2.63 14.15
N VAL A 905 1.20 2.87 15.46
CA VAL A 905 0.48 2.12 16.46
C VAL A 905 -0.63 3.00 17.05
N ALA A 906 -1.82 2.45 17.17
CA ALA A 906 -2.94 3.05 17.88
C ALA A 906 -3.47 2.00 18.87
N ASP A 907 -2.78 1.85 19.99
CA ASP A 907 -3.12 0.86 21.01
C ASP A 907 -4.09 1.46 22.03
N VAL A 908 -5.12 0.74 22.37
CA VAL A 908 -6.16 1.14 23.30
C VAL A 908 -6.19 0.16 24.47
N PHE A 909 -5.92 0.67 25.67
CA PHE A 909 -5.92 -0.09 26.91
C PHE A 909 -7.09 0.33 27.79
N TYR A 910 -7.85 -0.63 28.24
CA TYR A 910 -8.90 -0.46 29.25
C TYR A 910 -8.29 -0.78 30.61
N VAL A 911 -8.16 0.23 31.45
CA VAL A 911 -7.43 0.10 32.72
C VAL A 911 -8.28 0.48 33.92
N THR A 912 -7.92 -0.10 35.06
CA THR A 912 -8.39 0.27 36.40
C THR A 912 -7.19 0.47 37.32
N THR A 913 -7.40 1.10 38.45
CA THR A 913 -6.48 1.02 39.60
C THR A 913 -6.49 -0.41 40.14
N LEU A 914 -5.55 -0.76 41.03
CA LEU A 914 -5.43 -2.10 41.60
C LEU A 914 -6.64 -2.50 42.48
N ASP A 915 -7.41 -1.52 42.99
CA ASP A 915 -8.67 -1.73 43.70
C ASP A 915 -9.90 -1.90 42.77
N GLY A 916 -9.70 -1.90 41.46
CA GLY A 916 -10.72 -2.10 40.45
C GLY A 916 -11.51 -0.80 40.09
N SER A 917 -11.12 0.37 40.60
CA SER A 917 -11.79 1.64 40.34
C SER A 917 -11.29 2.30 39.05
N LYS A 918 -12.12 3.20 38.46
CA LYS A 918 -11.69 4.09 37.35
C LYS A 918 -10.72 5.14 37.87
N LEU A 919 -9.85 5.61 36.98
CA LEU A 919 -8.98 6.75 37.24
C LEU A 919 -9.83 8.03 37.16
N MET A 920 -10.14 8.65 38.32
CA MET A 920 -11.00 9.82 38.41
C MET A 920 -10.22 11.13 38.67
N ASN A 921 -8.90 11.04 38.91
CA ASN A 921 -8.08 12.21 39.24
C ASN A 921 -7.40 12.79 38.00
N PRO A 922 -7.74 14.01 37.53
CA PRO A 922 -7.12 14.65 36.37
C PRO A 922 -5.60 14.83 36.48
N GLU A 923 -5.06 15.07 37.68
CA GLU A 923 -3.62 15.21 37.89
C GLU A 923 -2.92 13.85 37.64
N PHE A 924 -3.57 12.76 38.04
CA PHE A 924 -3.04 11.43 37.77
C PHE A 924 -3.13 11.08 36.28
N HIS A 925 -4.16 11.55 35.55
CA HIS A 925 -4.22 11.41 34.09
C HIS A 925 -3.03 12.07 33.41
N GLU A 926 -2.66 13.26 33.83
CA GLU A 926 -1.48 13.94 33.27
C GLU A 926 -0.21 13.19 33.59
N HIS A 927 -0.06 12.71 34.83
CA HIS A 927 1.08 11.88 35.23
C HIS A 927 1.20 10.60 34.38
N VAL A 928 0.10 9.88 34.16
CA VAL A 928 0.07 8.68 33.29
C VAL A 928 0.49 9.06 31.86
N ARG A 929 0.00 10.17 31.33
CA ARG A 929 0.35 10.66 29.99
C ARG A 929 1.85 10.94 29.88
N GLU A 930 2.41 11.71 30.80
CA GLU A 930 3.83 12.09 30.80
C GLU A 930 4.73 10.86 30.93
N ARG A 931 4.38 9.90 31.79
CA ARG A 931 5.16 8.70 32.01
C ARG A 931 5.21 7.80 30.78
N ILE A 932 4.06 7.58 30.13
CA ILE A 932 4.00 6.78 28.88
C ILE A 932 4.81 7.49 27.78
N LEU A 933 4.65 8.80 27.61
CA LEU A 933 5.41 9.54 26.60
C LEU A 933 6.92 9.48 26.86
N ALA A 934 7.36 9.64 28.11
CA ALA A 934 8.76 9.49 28.48
C ALA A 934 9.31 8.09 28.18
N ARG A 935 8.50 7.05 28.47
CA ARG A 935 8.88 5.66 28.21
C ARG A 935 9.02 5.37 26.72
N LEU A 936 8.15 5.96 25.88
CA LEU A 936 8.22 5.83 24.43
C LEU A 936 9.52 6.44 23.86
N VAL A 937 10.03 7.52 24.43
CA VAL A 937 11.30 8.13 24.01
C VAL A 937 12.50 7.22 24.32
N GLU A 938 12.44 6.43 25.39
CA GLU A 938 13.51 5.50 25.79
C GLU A 938 13.63 4.26 24.88
N ILE A 939 12.58 3.93 24.15
CA ILE A 939 12.61 2.80 23.20
C ILE A 939 13.57 3.19 22.05
N PRO A 940 14.62 2.39 21.77
CA PRO A 940 15.56 2.72 20.70
C PRO A 940 14.82 2.92 19.38
N SER A 941 14.86 4.12 18.84
CA SER A 941 14.54 4.39 17.44
C SER A 941 15.66 3.77 16.61
N ASN A 942 15.39 2.62 16.01
CA ASN A 942 16.36 1.91 15.19
C ASN A 942 16.72 2.66 13.91
#